data_5f04f324c695e793fef4170d9817da88
#
_entry.id   5f04f324c695e793fef4170d9817da88
#
_cell.length_a   1.000
_cell.length_b   1.000
_cell.length_c   1.000
_cell.angle_alpha   90.00
_cell.angle_beta   90.00
_cell.angle_gamma   90.00
#
_symmetry.space_group_name_H-M   'P 1'
#
loop_
_entity.id
_entity.type
_entity.pdbx_description
1 polymer ?
#
loop_
_entity_poly.entity_id
_entity_poly.type
_entity_poly.pdbx_seq_one_letter_code
_entity_poly.pdbx_strand_id
1 'polypeptide(L)'
;MKVVAIVQARMGSTRLPNKVMKPIGGVPMIELLLSRLSSAKEIDQIVVATSVDKKNEHLAVHVEKLGYLCVRGSEEDVLQRYLDAAHASNADVVVRVTGDCPLVDPVLVDQCVSRFIESEVDYLDNTNPPTFPDGLDVAVVDVDALRRAAKEASSRYDREHVMPYIYNSGEFQLGSVLNDIDYSSFRWTVDEPADFEVVNHVFSHFSPNIHFSWMDVLDLQRSQPELFAANQTIVRNEGAAMGTGQKLWKRAKKVIPGGNMLLSKRAEMFLPDQWPAYFSKAKGCKVWDLDGHEYIDMSIMGIGTNTLGYGHPEVDEAVLRTLQAGNMSTFNCPEEVYLAEKLIELHPWADMARFARSGGEANAIAIRIARAASGKDKVAICGYHGWHDWYLSANLGDDKSLDGHLLPGLEPNGVPRSLKGTIFPFRYNNFEELLALVSAHEIGVIKMEVVRNAEPENDFLHKVRDLATKHNIVLIFDECTSGFRETFGGLHLKYGVEPDMAMFGKALGNGFAITATIGRREVMEAAQSTFISSTFWTERIGPTAALKTLEVMEREKSWEKITATGHDIRRRWQQLADKHGLSIEHWGLPALTGFTIKSESALAYKTLITQEMLKKGYLASNSVYACTEHSNDVIDGYFDALDTVFGLIQECEQGRDVMSLLDGPICHAGFKRLN
;
A
#
# COMPACT_ATOMS: atom_id res chain seq x y z
N MET A 1 41.44 6.11 27.90
CA MET A 1 40.23 5.78 27.12
C MET A 1 39.24 6.90 27.39
N LYS A 2 38.83 7.60 26.37
CA LYS A 2 37.89 8.75 26.46
C LYS A 2 36.50 8.30 26.13
N VAL A 3 35.58 8.38 27.08
CA VAL A 3 34.17 7.99 26.94
C VAL A 3 33.32 9.23 26.61
N VAL A 4 32.66 9.27 25.44
CA VAL A 4 31.89 10.43 24.99
C VAL A 4 30.44 10.04 24.81
N ALA A 5 29.53 10.72 25.49
CA ALA A 5 28.10 10.59 25.21
C ALA A 5 27.74 11.46 24.00
N ILE A 6 27.20 10.84 22.95
CA ILE A 6 26.70 11.53 21.78
C ILE A 6 25.17 11.51 21.79
N VAL A 7 24.58 12.68 21.96
CA VAL A 7 23.12 12.88 21.97
C VAL A 7 22.67 13.29 20.57
N GLN A 8 21.96 12.38 19.91
CA GLN A 8 21.36 12.67 18.61
C GLN A 8 20.07 13.48 18.79
N ALA A 9 20.00 14.68 18.22
CA ALA A 9 18.81 15.53 18.29
C ALA A 9 18.57 16.28 16.98
N ARG A 10 17.29 16.43 16.57
CA ARG A 10 16.88 17.22 15.41
C ARG A 10 15.50 17.82 15.58
N MET A 11 15.24 18.95 14.89
CA MET A 11 13.95 19.64 14.89
C MET A 11 12.89 18.95 14.00
N GLY A 12 13.30 18.10 13.07
CA GLY A 12 12.49 17.53 12.00
C GLY A 12 11.57 16.36 12.40
N SER A 13 11.11 16.27 13.66
CA SER A 13 10.12 15.25 14.05
C SER A 13 8.79 15.49 13.34
N THR A 14 8.25 14.47 12.67
CA THR A 14 6.96 14.54 11.98
C THR A 14 5.76 14.28 12.89
N ARG A 15 5.92 13.50 13.95
CA ARG A 15 4.87 13.16 14.92
C ARG A 15 4.67 14.27 15.96
N LEU A 16 5.77 14.86 16.43
CA LEU A 16 5.77 15.98 17.37
C LEU A 16 6.80 17.02 16.90
N PRO A 17 6.41 18.00 16.06
CA PRO A 17 7.35 18.98 15.52
C PRO A 17 8.08 19.77 16.62
N ASN A 18 9.38 19.99 16.42
CA ASN A 18 10.26 20.71 17.34
C ASN A 18 10.35 20.10 18.76
N LYS A 19 10.07 18.79 18.91
CA LYS A 19 9.94 18.12 20.20
C LYS A 19 11.11 18.40 21.16
N VAL A 20 12.35 18.38 20.66
CA VAL A 20 13.57 18.56 21.46
C VAL A 20 13.68 19.95 22.09
N MET A 21 13.05 20.96 21.47
CA MET A 21 13.01 22.35 21.99
C MET A 21 11.68 22.71 22.69
N LYS A 22 10.73 21.76 22.80
CA LYS A 22 9.50 22.02 23.55
C LYS A 22 9.79 22.20 25.04
N PRO A 23 9.20 23.25 25.68
CA PRO A 23 9.44 23.50 27.09
C PRO A 23 8.68 22.53 28.00
N ILE A 24 9.39 21.94 28.97
CA ILE A 24 8.86 21.19 30.10
C ILE A 24 9.17 22.02 31.34
N GLY A 25 8.17 22.48 32.06
CA GLY A 25 8.36 23.40 33.18
C GLY A 25 9.07 24.72 32.81
N GLY A 26 8.98 25.16 31.54
CA GLY A 26 9.63 26.38 31.03
C GLY A 26 11.07 26.16 30.52
N VAL A 27 11.64 24.93 30.62
CA VAL A 27 12.99 24.58 30.16
C VAL A 27 12.89 23.69 28.92
N PRO A 28 13.65 23.94 27.83
CA PRO A 28 13.67 23.08 26.66
C PRO A 28 14.00 21.61 27.01
N MET A 29 13.28 20.66 26.41
CA MET A 29 13.45 19.23 26.71
C MET A 29 14.89 18.76 26.55
N ILE A 30 15.60 19.23 25.52
CA ILE A 30 17.01 18.89 25.31
C ILE A 30 17.92 19.36 26.46
N GLU A 31 17.64 20.52 27.03
CA GLU A 31 18.40 21.08 28.16
C GLU A 31 18.23 20.23 29.41
N LEU A 32 17.01 19.78 29.71
CA LEU A 32 16.74 18.83 30.80
C LEU A 32 17.48 17.51 30.61
N LEU A 33 17.45 16.95 29.40
CA LEU A 33 18.19 15.74 29.06
C LEU A 33 19.69 15.91 29.30
N LEU A 34 20.29 16.97 28.74
CA LEU A 34 21.73 17.26 28.87
C LEU A 34 22.14 17.49 30.35
N SER A 35 21.33 18.21 31.10
CA SER A 35 21.55 18.44 32.53
C SER A 35 21.50 17.16 33.33
N ARG A 36 20.57 16.25 33.09
CA ARG A 36 20.50 14.95 33.75
C ARG A 36 21.70 14.06 33.38
N LEU A 37 22.00 13.97 32.07
CA LEU A 37 23.11 13.18 31.58
C LEU A 37 24.47 13.67 32.09
N SER A 38 24.65 14.98 32.33
CA SER A 38 25.89 15.54 32.88
C SER A 38 26.21 15.08 34.33
N SER A 39 25.26 14.41 34.98
CA SER A 39 25.46 13.81 36.30
C SER A 39 26.08 12.41 36.25
N ALA A 40 26.23 11.82 35.06
CA ALA A 40 26.92 10.54 34.87
C ALA A 40 28.43 10.71 35.14
N LYS A 41 29.02 9.74 35.84
CA LYS A 41 30.41 9.80 36.33
C LYS A 41 31.41 9.16 35.37
N GLU A 42 30.93 8.22 34.56
CA GLU A 42 31.74 7.47 33.58
C GLU A 42 31.79 8.16 32.19
N ILE A 43 31.23 9.37 32.07
CA ILE A 43 31.24 10.16 30.86
C ILE A 43 32.23 11.30 30.95
N ASP A 44 33.24 11.34 30.07
CA ASP A 44 34.24 12.42 30.02
C ASP A 44 33.72 13.68 29.32
N GLN A 45 32.83 13.50 28.30
CA GLN A 45 32.29 14.59 27.51
C GLN A 45 30.93 14.26 26.94
N ILE A 46 30.06 15.27 26.84
CA ILE A 46 28.79 15.19 26.14
C ILE A 46 28.89 16.02 24.84
N VAL A 47 28.43 15.43 23.73
CA VAL A 47 28.37 16.05 22.40
C VAL A 47 26.95 15.91 21.88
N VAL A 48 26.40 16.97 21.28
CA VAL A 48 25.13 16.89 20.57
C VAL A 48 25.40 16.77 19.06
N ALA A 49 24.85 15.75 18.44
CA ALA A 49 24.95 15.50 17.00
C ALA A 49 23.64 15.88 16.31
N THR A 50 23.65 16.96 15.51
CA THR A 50 22.48 17.41 14.73
C THR A 50 22.80 17.50 13.26
N SER A 51 21.80 17.80 12.40
CA SER A 51 22.05 17.91 10.97
C SER A 51 22.38 19.33 10.51
N VAL A 52 22.91 19.42 9.29
CA VAL A 52 23.21 20.71 8.62
C VAL A 52 21.96 21.43 8.11
N ASP A 53 20.77 20.84 8.16
CA ASP A 53 19.52 21.50 7.75
C ASP A 53 19.32 22.78 8.58
N LYS A 54 18.96 23.87 7.91
CA LYS A 54 18.71 25.19 8.53
C LYS A 54 17.69 25.16 9.66
N LYS A 55 16.76 24.20 9.66
CA LYS A 55 15.78 24.01 10.75
C LYS A 55 16.46 23.73 12.09
N ASN A 56 17.66 23.13 12.08
CA ASN A 56 18.41 22.75 13.28
C ASN A 56 19.32 23.87 13.80
N GLU A 57 19.39 25.03 13.15
CA GLU A 57 20.21 26.17 13.57
C GLU A 57 19.87 26.64 15.00
N HIS A 58 18.59 26.76 15.30
CA HIS A 58 18.13 27.18 16.63
C HIS A 58 18.54 26.19 17.72
N LEU A 59 18.46 24.88 17.43
CA LEU A 59 18.94 23.84 18.34
C LEU A 59 20.44 23.91 18.54
N ALA A 60 21.23 24.03 17.48
CA ALA A 60 22.70 24.11 17.56
C ALA A 60 23.15 25.30 18.41
N VAL A 61 22.63 26.49 18.12
CA VAL A 61 22.93 27.72 18.88
C VAL A 61 22.53 27.59 20.37
N HIS A 62 21.41 26.94 20.67
CA HIS A 62 20.99 26.72 22.05
C HIS A 62 21.95 25.79 22.80
N VAL A 63 22.33 24.67 22.20
CA VAL A 63 23.27 23.69 22.76
C VAL A 63 24.65 24.32 23.01
N GLU A 64 25.17 25.10 22.07
CA GLU A 64 26.43 25.82 22.20
C GLU A 64 26.41 26.86 23.33
N LYS A 65 25.27 27.57 23.51
CA LYS A 65 25.07 28.49 24.65
C LYS A 65 25.10 27.79 26.01
N LEU A 66 24.67 26.53 26.06
CA LEU A 66 24.76 25.71 27.28
C LEU A 66 26.18 25.19 27.55
N GLY A 67 27.14 25.42 26.62
CA GLY A 67 28.53 25.04 26.74
C GLY A 67 28.85 23.63 26.22
N TYR A 68 27.95 22.98 25.51
CA TYR A 68 28.20 21.67 24.91
C TYR A 68 28.69 21.80 23.47
N LEU A 69 29.56 20.86 23.06
CA LEU A 69 29.99 20.73 21.66
C LEU A 69 28.79 20.28 20.80
N CYS A 70 28.51 21.02 19.73
CA CYS A 70 27.48 20.66 18.76
C CYS A 70 28.13 20.32 17.40
N VAL A 71 28.00 19.08 16.94
CA VAL A 71 28.51 18.62 15.65
C VAL A 71 27.36 18.49 14.66
N ARG A 72 27.56 19.07 13.47
CA ARG A 72 26.52 19.11 12.41
C ARG A 72 26.97 18.22 11.23
N GLY A 73 26.13 17.30 10.81
CA GLY A 73 26.43 16.34 9.75
C GLY A 73 25.22 16.07 8.83
N SER A 74 25.23 14.96 8.11
CA SER A 74 24.15 14.56 7.22
C SER A 74 22.80 14.42 7.92
N GLU A 75 21.71 14.85 7.29
CA GLU A 75 20.34 14.61 7.77
C GLU A 75 19.96 13.13 7.64
N GLU A 76 20.31 12.48 6.52
CA GLU A 76 19.92 11.11 6.20
C GLU A 76 20.92 10.07 6.74
N ASP A 77 22.21 10.36 6.68
CA ASP A 77 23.27 9.47 7.14
C ASP A 77 23.64 9.75 8.59
N VAL A 78 22.85 9.17 9.49
CA VAL A 78 23.02 9.36 10.95
C VAL A 78 24.26 8.63 11.45
N LEU A 79 24.56 7.46 10.92
CA LEU A 79 25.75 6.68 11.29
C LEU A 79 27.05 7.47 11.01
N GLN A 80 27.16 8.09 9.84
CA GLN A 80 28.30 8.96 9.54
C GLN A 80 28.36 10.16 10.49
N ARG A 81 27.20 10.75 10.82
CA ARG A 81 27.12 11.89 11.77
C ARG A 81 27.59 11.51 13.19
N TYR A 82 27.33 10.28 13.64
CA TYR A 82 27.89 9.76 14.89
C TYR A 82 29.41 9.62 14.82
N LEU A 83 29.92 9.08 13.72
CA LEU A 83 31.36 8.95 13.51
C LEU A 83 32.05 10.32 13.46
N ASP A 84 31.45 11.31 12.79
CA ASP A 84 31.96 12.69 12.74
C ASP A 84 32.00 13.31 14.14
N ALA A 85 30.98 13.08 14.97
CA ALA A 85 30.93 13.56 16.35
C ALA A 85 31.98 12.86 17.24
N ALA A 86 32.18 11.55 17.06
CA ALA A 86 33.22 10.78 17.74
C ALA A 86 34.63 11.30 17.39
N HIS A 87 34.90 11.56 16.12
CA HIS A 87 36.17 12.15 15.66
C HIS A 87 36.37 13.56 16.23
N ALA A 88 35.37 14.43 16.17
CA ALA A 88 35.46 15.81 16.65
C ALA A 88 35.72 15.89 18.16
N SER A 89 35.32 14.88 18.91
CA SER A 89 35.53 14.79 20.36
C SER A 89 36.73 13.93 20.77
N ASN A 90 37.44 13.28 19.84
CA ASN A 90 38.49 12.30 20.07
C ASN A 90 38.02 11.19 21.03
N ALA A 91 36.85 10.63 20.76
CA ALA A 91 36.29 9.55 21.53
C ALA A 91 37.00 8.21 21.25
N ASP A 92 37.27 7.43 22.29
CA ASP A 92 37.65 6.00 22.21
C ASP A 92 36.39 5.12 22.29
N VAL A 93 35.43 5.53 23.11
CA VAL A 93 34.13 4.87 23.32
C VAL A 93 33.02 5.87 23.17
N VAL A 94 31.98 5.48 22.47
CA VAL A 94 30.74 6.29 22.23
C VAL A 94 29.58 5.72 23.03
N VAL A 95 28.95 6.55 23.85
CA VAL A 95 27.66 6.27 24.46
C VAL A 95 26.57 6.95 23.68
N ARG A 96 25.69 6.17 23.07
CA ARG A 96 24.55 6.68 22.30
C ARG A 96 23.36 6.94 23.20
N VAL A 97 22.88 8.18 23.19
CA VAL A 97 21.62 8.61 23.81
C VAL A 97 20.81 9.36 22.75
N THR A 98 19.50 9.18 22.73
CA THR A 98 18.64 9.86 21.78
C THR A 98 17.93 11.05 22.43
N GLY A 99 17.77 12.14 21.67
CA GLY A 99 17.23 13.42 22.17
C GLY A 99 15.75 13.40 22.56
N ASP A 100 15.07 12.28 22.41
CA ASP A 100 13.70 12.01 22.83
C ASP A 100 13.57 11.27 24.17
N CYS A 101 14.70 11.06 24.86
CA CYS A 101 14.77 10.37 26.14
C CYS A 101 15.08 11.34 27.30
N PRO A 102 14.24 12.33 27.63
CA PRO A 102 14.54 13.35 28.65
C PRO A 102 14.60 12.78 30.07
N LEU A 103 14.10 11.56 30.29
CA LEU A 103 14.17 10.86 31.57
C LEU A 103 15.43 9.97 31.72
N VAL A 104 16.43 10.13 30.83
CA VAL A 104 17.69 9.41 30.88
C VAL A 104 18.22 9.38 32.32
N ASP A 105 18.64 8.18 32.77
CA ASP A 105 19.14 8.00 34.14
C ASP A 105 20.69 7.89 34.15
N PRO A 106 21.40 8.82 34.79
CA PRO A 106 22.86 8.84 34.81
C PRO A 106 23.48 7.59 35.45
N VAL A 107 22.81 6.99 36.43
CA VAL A 107 23.32 5.77 37.11
C VAL A 107 23.22 4.57 36.17
N LEU A 108 22.16 4.46 35.41
CA LEU A 108 22.03 3.41 34.39
C LEU A 108 23.04 3.60 33.24
N VAL A 109 23.32 4.85 32.85
CA VAL A 109 24.38 5.16 31.87
C VAL A 109 25.73 4.69 32.41
N ASP A 110 26.09 5.05 33.65
CA ASP A 110 27.34 4.62 34.30
C ASP A 110 27.42 3.09 34.38
N GLN A 111 26.32 2.41 34.72
CA GLN A 111 26.26 0.95 34.77
C GLN A 111 26.56 0.32 33.39
N CYS A 112 26.00 0.87 32.29
CA CYS A 112 26.27 0.38 30.95
C CYS A 112 27.73 0.59 30.55
N VAL A 113 28.30 1.76 30.86
CA VAL A 113 29.71 2.08 30.55
C VAL A 113 30.65 1.18 31.34
N SER A 114 30.45 1.07 32.66
CA SER A 114 31.28 0.21 33.52
C SER A 114 31.24 -1.25 33.03
N ARG A 115 30.05 -1.76 32.71
CA ARG A 115 29.88 -3.12 32.20
C ARG A 115 30.54 -3.32 30.84
N PHE A 116 30.50 -2.33 29.96
CA PHE A 116 31.21 -2.34 28.67
C PHE A 116 32.75 -2.42 28.89
N ILE A 117 33.28 -1.59 29.77
CA ILE A 117 34.72 -1.54 30.06
C ILE A 117 35.22 -2.86 30.70
N GLU A 118 34.37 -3.51 31.51
CA GLU A 118 34.71 -4.79 32.18
C GLU A 118 34.63 -5.99 31.23
N SER A 119 33.92 -5.87 30.10
CA SER A 119 33.70 -6.94 29.14
C SER A 119 34.51 -6.69 27.86
N GLU A 120 35.00 -7.77 27.24
CA GLU A 120 35.69 -7.69 25.93
C GLU A 120 34.68 -7.71 24.78
N VAL A 121 33.81 -6.69 24.70
CA VAL A 121 32.78 -6.58 23.66
C VAL A 121 32.96 -5.31 22.82
N ASP A 122 32.54 -5.38 21.55
CA ASP A 122 32.58 -4.22 20.64
C ASP A 122 31.37 -3.30 20.84
N TYR A 123 30.26 -3.86 21.34
CA TYR A 123 28.99 -3.19 21.54
C TYR A 123 28.24 -3.76 22.75
N LEU A 124 27.61 -2.87 23.51
CA LEU A 124 26.74 -3.24 24.63
C LEU A 124 25.53 -2.33 24.68
N ASP A 125 24.34 -2.87 24.91
CA ASP A 125 23.14 -2.08 25.13
C ASP A 125 22.25 -2.64 26.26
N ASN A 126 21.20 -1.89 26.60
CA ASN A 126 20.15 -2.31 27.53
C ASN A 126 18.81 -2.58 26.85
N THR A 127 18.83 -2.79 25.51
CA THR A 127 17.63 -2.89 24.67
C THR A 127 17.47 -4.24 23.96
N ASN A 128 18.48 -5.12 24.02
CA ASN A 128 18.47 -6.44 23.35
C ASN A 128 18.78 -7.59 24.32
N PRO A 129 17.76 -8.26 24.93
CA PRO A 129 16.32 -7.90 24.92
C PRO A 129 16.02 -6.71 25.84
N PRO A 130 14.95 -5.94 25.58
CA PRO A 130 14.58 -4.82 26.44
C PRO A 130 13.99 -5.29 27.76
N THR A 131 14.49 -4.77 28.87
CA THR A 131 13.98 -5.03 30.23
C THR A 131 13.74 -3.74 31.03
N PHE A 132 14.22 -2.60 30.52
CA PHE A 132 13.99 -1.28 31.06
C PHE A 132 12.86 -0.56 30.36
N PRO A 133 12.19 0.43 31.01
CA PRO A 133 11.22 1.31 30.33
C PRO A 133 11.79 1.95 29.07
N ASP A 134 10.95 2.06 28.02
CA ASP A 134 11.26 2.76 26.78
C ASP A 134 11.52 4.25 27.05
N GLY A 135 12.69 4.75 26.67
CA GLY A 135 13.17 6.10 27.04
C GLY A 135 14.33 6.12 28.04
N LEU A 136 14.78 4.93 28.48
CA LEU A 136 16.02 4.74 29.23
C LEU A 136 17.08 4.01 28.39
N ASP A 137 16.97 4.11 27.06
CA ASP A 137 17.80 3.37 26.13
C ASP A 137 19.21 3.94 26.08
N VAL A 138 20.20 3.06 26.32
CA VAL A 138 21.63 3.36 26.29
C VAL A 138 22.34 2.29 25.47
N ALA A 139 23.18 2.74 24.53
CA ALA A 139 24.10 1.84 23.84
C ALA A 139 25.53 2.35 23.94
N VAL A 140 26.47 1.47 24.20
CA VAL A 140 27.90 1.75 24.31
C VAL A 140 28.62 0.99 23.21
N VAL A 141 29.49 1.67 22.46
CA VAL A 141 30.16 1.11 21.28
C VAL A 141 31.61 1.59 21.23
N ASP A 142 32.51 0.69 20.88
CA ASP A 142 33.88 1.04 20.52
C ASP A 142 33.94 1.87 19.26
N VAL A 143 34.79 2.90 19.19
CA VAL A 143 34.89 3.79 18.02
C VAL A 143 35.36 3.04 16.77
N ASP A 144 36.21 2.02 16.89
CA ASP A 144 36.67 1.22 15.75
C ASP A 144 35.54 0.35 15.20
N ALA A 145 34.67 -0.20 16.07
CA ALA A 145 33.47 -0.89 15.66
C ALA A 145 32.50 0.05 14.91
N LEU A 146 32.29 1.26 15.45
CA LEU A 146 31.49 2.29 14.79
C LEU A 146 32.06 2.69 13.43
N ARG A 147 33.39 2.84 13.32
CA ARG A 147 34.09 3.15 12.07
C ARG A 147 33.92 2.04 11.03
N ARG A 148 34.05 0.78 11.46
CA ARG A 148 33.85 -0.38 10.61
C ARG A 148 32.40 -0.44 10.11
N ALA A 149 31.43 -0.25 11.00
CA ALA A 149 30.01 -0.18 10.61
C ALA A 149 29.74 0.94 9.59
N ALA A 150 30.29 2.14 9.77
CA ALA A 150 30.12 3.26 8.86
C ALA A 150 30.71 2.98 7.45
N LYS A 151 31.76 2.15 7.36
CA LYS A 151 32.37 1.73 6.10
C LYS A 151 31.58 0.63 5.37
N GLU A 152 31.01 -0.30 6.12
CA GLU A 152 30.46 -1.55 5.58
C GLU A 152 28.92 -1.52 5.44
N ALA A 153 28.21 -0.75 6.29
CA ALA A 153 26.76 -0.60 6.23
C ALA A 153 26.32 0.09 4.93
N SER A 154 25.58 -0.64 4.09
CA SER A 154 25.06 -0.16 2.81
C SER A 154 23.56 0.12 2.80
N SER A 155 22.80 -0.47 3.74
CA SER A 155 21.37 -0.27 3.80
C SER A 155 21.02 1.11 4.38
N ARG A 156 19.93 1.73 3.86
CA ARG A 156 19.43 3.00 4.41
C ARG A 156 19.04 2.84 5.89
N TYR A 157 18.48 1.69 6.25
CA TYR A 157 18.07 1.39 7.62
C TYR A 157 19.25 1.42 8.60
N ASP A 158 20.36 0.76 8.27
CA ASP A 158 21.56 0.73 9.11
C ASP A 158 22.17 2.14 9.27
N ARG A 159 22.18 2.92 8.18
CA ARG A 159 22.73 4.28 8.20
C ARG A 159 21.85 5.27 8.97
N GLU A 160 20.53 5.09 8.96
CA GLU A 160 19.58 5.95 9.70
C GLU A 160 19.52 5.59 11.20
N HIS A 161 19.58 4.29 11.56
CA HIS A 161 19.41 3.83 12.93
C HIS A 161 20.73 3.58 13.70
N VAL A 162 21.86 3.69 13.03
CA VAL A 162 23.26 3.67 13.55
C VAL A 162 23.74 2.28 13.96
N MET A 163 23.06 1.59 14.87
CA MET A 163 23.53 0.35 15.51
C MET A 163 23.09 -0.97 14.81
N PRO A 164 22.04 -1.01 13.95
CA PRO A 164 21.55 -2.28 13.41
C PRO A 164 22.60 -3.11 12.69
N TYR A 165 23.52 -2.50 11.94
CA TYR A 165 24.59 -3.23 11.29
C TYR A 165 25.48 -3.95 12.31
N ILE A 166 25.79 -3.29 13.45
CA ILE A 166 26.67 -3.86 14.49
C ILE A 166 26.02 -5.10 15.12
N TYR A 167 24.75 -5.02 15.53
CA TYR A 167 24.14 -6.15 16.22
C TYR A 167 23.52 -7.22 15.30
N ASN A 168 23.34 -6.96 13.99
CA ASN A 168 22.76 -7.92 13.04
C ASN A 168 23.78 -8.63 12.12
N SER A 169 24.97 -8.05 11.90
CA SER A 169 25.95 -8.61 10.96
C SER A 169 26.58 -9.93 11.42
N GLY A 170 26.58 -10.18 12.73
CA GLY A 170 27.29 -11.32 13.33
C GLY A 170 28.82 -11.17 13.40
N GLU A 171 29.34 -9.98 13.09
CA GLU A 171 30.79 -9.72 13.01
C GLU A 171 31.38 -9.02 14.22
N PHE A 172 30.53 -8.68 15.21
CA PHE A 172 30.94 -7.96 16.42
C PHE A 172 30.59 -8.75 17.68
N GLN A 173 31.39 -8.57 18.73
CA GLN A 173 31.10 -9.13 20.05
C GLN A 173 30.08 -8.24 20.76
N LEU A 174 28.95 -8.83 21.16
CA LEU A 174 27.81 -8.12 21.73
C LEU A 174 27.65 -8.41 23.23
N GLY A 175 27.33 -7.38 24.01
CA GLY A 175 26.96 -7.48 25.41
C GLY A 175 25.59 -6.84 25.68
N SER A 176 24.99 -7.16 26.81
CA SER A 176 23.75 -6.52 27.26
C SER A 176 23.71 -6.26 28.75
N VAL A 177 22.97 -5.22 29.15
CA VAL A 177 22.62 -4.95 30.55
C VAL A 177 21.12 -5.18 30.72
N LEU A 178 20.76 -6.14 31.55
CA LEU A 178 19.39 -6.54 31.80
C LEU A 178 18.97 -6.15 33.22
N ASN A 179 17.71 -5.81 33.41
CA ASN A 179 17.09 -5.66 34.70
C ASN A 179 16.41 -6.98 35.10
N ASP A 180 16.43 -7.30 36.39
CA ASP A 180 15.87 -8.56 36.94
C ASP A 180 14.35 -8.68 36.68
N ILE A 181 13.65 -7.55 36.63
CA ILE A 181 12.22 -7.46 36.35
C ILE A 181 12.02 -6.75 35.01
N ASP A 182 11.20 -7.32 34.15
CA ASP A 182 10.89 -6.72 32.86
C ASP A 182 9.87 -5.58 33.00
N TYR A 183 10.34 -4.35 32.74
CA TYR A 183 9.55 -3.12 32.68
C TYR A 183 9.46 -2.55 31.25
N SER A 184 9.83 -3.31 30.25
CA SER A 184 9.88 -2.85 28.83
C SER A 184 8.52 -2.40 28.27
N SER A 185 7.43 -2.78 28.93
CA SER A 185 6.08 -2.32 28.59
C SER A 185 5.79 -0.86 28.98
N PHE A 186 6.60 -0.26 29.87
CA PHE A 186 6.45 1.14 30.23
C PHE A 186 7.12 2.04 29.21
N ARG A 187 6.47 3.18 28.90
CA ARG A 187 6.90 4.10 27.86
C ARG A 187 7.12 5.51 28.42
N TRP A 188 8.39 5.93 28.42
CA TRP A 188 8.88 7.20 28.94
C TRP A 188 9.68 8.01 27.92
N THR A 189 9.78 7.56 26.68
CA THR A 189 10.32 8.33 25.55
C THR A 189 9.32 9.39 25.09
N VAL A 190 9.76 10.38 24.29
CA VAL A 190 8.89 11.43 23.73
C VAL A 190 8.91 11.37 22.22
N ASP A 191 7.87 10.76 21.63
CA ASP A 191 7.67 10.70 20.20
C ASP A 191 6.35 11.32 19.74
N GLU A 192 5.31 11.12 20.53
CA GLU A 192 3.93 11.57 20.26
C GLU A 192 3.52 12.67 21.27
N PRO A 193 2.46 13.46 20.98
CA PRO A 193 1.94 14.41 21.94
C PRO A 193 1.56 13.80 23.30
N ALA A 194 1.05 12.58 23.31
CA ALA A 194 0.70 11.83 24.53
C ALA A 194 1.94 11.50 25.38
N ASP A 195 3.07 11.17 24.74
CA ASP A 195 4.34 10.94 25.44
C ASP A 195 4.82 12.22 26.11
N PHE A 196 4.73 13.37 25.41
CA PHE A 196 5.12 14.65 25.95
C PHE A 196 4.28 15.04 27.17
N GLU A 197 2.99 14.72 27.17
CA GLU A 197 2.09 14.95 28.31
C GLU A 197 2.56 14.13 29.52
N VAL A 198 2.83 12.83 29.36
CA VAL A 198 3.33 11.95 30.42
C VAL A 198 4.63 12.49 31.01
N VAL A 199 5.62 12.80 30.17
CA VAL A 199 6.90 13.29 30.63
C VAL A 199 6.79 14.65 31.32
N ASN A 200 5.91 15.54 30.84
CA ASN A 200 5.63 16.82 31.51
C ASN A 200 5.00 16.60 32.90
N HIS A 201 4.11 15.61 33.06
CA HIS A 201 3.58 15.24 34.39
C HIS A 201 4.68 14.77 35.33
N VAL A 202 5.61 13.91 34.85
CA VAL A 202 6.74 13.42 35.66
C VAL A 202 7.60 14.58 36.14
N PHE A 203 8.08 15.47 35.25
CA PHE A 203 8.87 16.62 35.67
C PHE A 203 8.11 17.59 36.57
N SER A 204 6.83 17.77 36.37
CA SER A 204 5.97 18.62 37.22
C SER A 204 5.84 18.05 38.63
N HIS A 205 5.72 16.72 38.75
CA HIS A 205 5.63 16.03 40.05
C HIS A 205 6.89 16.22 40.88
N PHE A 206 8.07 16.08 40.29
CA PHE A 206 9.36 16.18 40.98
C PHE A 206 9.90 17.62 41.09
N SER A 207 9.26 18.60 40.45
CA SER A 207 9.73 20.00 40.48
C SER A 207 9.92 20.51 41.91
N PRO A 208 11.02 21.25 42.20
CA PRO A 208 12.05 21.74 41.26
C PRO A 208 13.22 20.75 41.04
N ASN A 209 13.19 19.55 41.62
CA ASN A 209 14.23 18.54 41.44
C ASN A 209 14.10 17.90 40.03
N ILE A 210 15.16 18.02 39.21
CA ILE A 210 15.25 17.39 37.89
C ILE A 210 16.15 16.15 37.88
N HIS A 211 16.82 15.82 38.98
CA HIS A 211 17.78 14.71 39.14
C HIS A 211 17.21 13.53 39.93
N PHE A 212 15.91 13.25 39.78
CA PHE A 212 15.25 12.06 40.29
C PHE A 212 15.72 10.81 39.51
N SER A 213 15.73 9.64 40.18
CA SER A 213 16.13 8.37 39.54
C SER A 213 14.98 7.79 38.71
N TRP A 214 15.31 6.84 37.83
CA TRP A 214 14.32 6.07 37.13
C TRP A 214 13.43 5.22 38.06
N MET A 215 13.96 4.81 39.19
CA MET A 215 13.20 4.10 40.24
C MET A 215 12.13 5.01 40.87
N ASP A 216 12.44 6.29 41.10
CA ASP A 216 11.45 7.27 41.57
C ASP A 216 10.30 7.42 40.57
N VAL A 217 10.59 7.43 39.24
CA VAL A 217 9.58 7.48 38.17
C VAL A 217 8.75 6.18 38.16
N LEU A 218 9.40 5.03 38.39
CA LEU A 218 8.71 3.73 38.47
C LEU A 218 7.74 3.69 39.65
N ASP A 219 8.17 4.20 40.82
CA ASP A 219 7.33 4.28 42.01
C ASP A 219 6.18 5.27 41.82
N LEU A 220 6.41 6.39 41.14
CA LEU A 220 5.35 7.31 40.73
C LEU A 220 4.32 6.62 39.80
N GLN A 221 4.79 5.89 38.80
CA GLN A 221 3.89 5.18 37.86
C GLN A 221 3.05 4.10 38.54
N ARG A 222 3.62 3.44 39.55
CA ARG A 222 2.90 2.43 40.39
C ARG A 222 1.89 3.07 41.32
N SER A 223 2.21 4.22 41.88
CA SER A 223 1.35 4.90 42.87
C SER A 223 0.28 5.77 42.23
N GLN A 224 0.55 6.34 41.04
CA GLN A 224 -0.34 7.24 40.30
C GLN A 224 -0.38 6.87 38.79
N PRO A 225 -0.92 5.68 38.45
CA PRO A 225 -0.92 5.19 37.07
C PRO A 225 -1.71 6.07 36.07
N GLU A 226 -2.65 6.88 36.59
CA GLU A 226 -3.41 7.83 35.77
C GLU A 226 -2.55 8.89 35.10
N LEU A 227 -1.42 9.28 35.67
CA LEU A 227 -0.48 10.25 35.08
C LEU A 227 0.22 9.68 33.84
N PHE A 228 0.21 8.38 33.66
CA PHE A 228 0.83 7.66 32.53
C PHE A 228 -0.19 7.07 31.57
N ALA A 229 -1.48 7.32 31.77
CA ALA A 229 -2.54 6.70 30.95
C ALA A 229 -2.53 7.17 29.49
N ALA A 230 -2.06 8.38 29.22
CA ALA A 230 -2.14 9.01 27.90
C ALA A 230 -1.41 8.21 26.81
N ASN A 231 -0.31 7.50 27.13
CA ASN A 231 0.49 6.76 26.15
C ASN A 231 0.55 5.23 26.35
N GLN A 232 -0.24 4.66 27.26
CA GLN A 232 -0.23 3.23 27.57
C GLN A 232 -0.54 2.31 26.37
N THR A 233 -1.23 2.81 25.34
CA THR A 233 -1.59 2.04 24.14
C THR A 233 -0.52 2.10 23.04
N ILE A 234 0.56 2.88 23.24
CA ILE A 234 1.62 3.05 22.26
C ILE A 234 2.72 2.00 22.52
N VAL A 235 2.93 1.12 21.55
CA VAL A 235 3.92 0.02 21.68
C VAL A 235 5.34 0.53 21.46
N ARG A 236 6.32 -0.01 22.23
CA ARG A 236 7.76 0.27 22.07
C ARG A 236 8.21 -0.03 20.64
N ASN A 237 9.01 0.87 20.08
CA ASN A 237 9.56 0.75 18.72
C ASN A 237 8.53 0.60 17.59
N GLU A 238 7.25 0.89 17.83
CA GLU A 238 6.22 0.88 16.79
C GLU A 238 6.65 1.68 15.55
N GLY A 239 7.38 2.76 15.75
CA GLY A 239 7.94 3.58 14.68
C GLY A 239 9.23 3.02 14.05
N ALA A 240 10.02 2.19 14.73
CA ALA A 240 11.26 1.61 14.21
C ALA A 240 11.02 0.29 13.46
N ALA A 241 10.08 -0.54 13.96
CA ALA A 241 9.68 -1.79 13.31
C ALA A 241 8.86 -1.60 12.03
N MET A 242 8.28 -0.40 11.81
CA MET A 242 7.48 -0.10 10.62
C MET A 242 8.33 0.49 9.51
N GLY A 243 8.24 -0.08 8.30
CA GLY A 243 8.83 0.48 7.09
C GLY A 243 8.27 1.87 6.73
N THR A 244 8.98 2.56 5.85
CA THR A 244 8.63 3.91 5.39
C THR A 244 7.24 3.94 4.74
N GLY A 245 6.88 2.91 3.98
CA GLY A 245 5.57 2.79 3.35
C GLY A 245 4.42 2.70 4.35
N GLN A 246 4.59 1.90 5.42
CA GLN A 246 3.59 1.76 6.48
C GLN A 246 3.41 3.06 7.27
N LYS A 247 4.52 3.76 7.58
CA LYS A 247 4.47 5.09 8.22
C LYS A 247 3.72 6.11 7.35
N LEU A 248 3.98 6.08 6.04
CA LEU A 248 3.29 6.96 5.09
C LEU A 248 1.80 6.61 4.99
N TRP A 249 1.43 5.33 5.04
CA TRP A 249 0.04 4.89 5.05
C TRP A 249 -0.73 5.41 6.28
N LYS A 250 -0.14 5.34 7.47
CA LYS A 250 -0.74 5.94 8.68
C LYS A 250 -0.97 7.46 8.52
N ARG A 251 -0.03 8.18 7.90
CA ARG A 251 -0.19 9.61 7.58
C ARG A 251 -1.28 9.85 6.54
N ALA A 252 -1.31 9.04 5.49
CA ALA A 252 -2.30 9.15 4.42
C ALA A 252 -3.73 9.04 4.96
N LYS A 253 -4.00 8.11 5.89
CA LYS A 253 -5.32 7.97 6.53
C LYS A 253 -5.77 9.22 7.29
N LYS A 254 -4.85 10.10 7.71
CA LYS A 254 -5.18 11.36 8.41
C LYS A 254 -5.55 12.50 7.44
N VAL A 255 -5.06 12.48 6.20
CA VAL A 255 -5.21 13.59 5.23
C VAL A 255 -5.98 13.22 3.97
N ILE A 256 -6.19 11.92 3.74
CA ILE A 256 -6.95 11.38 2.62
C ILE A 256 -8.06 10.49 3.18
N PRO A 257 -9.33 10.78 2.95
CA PRO A 257 -10.42 9.90 3.38
C PRO A 257 -10.22 8.47 2.84
N GLY A 258 -10.11 7.48 3.76
CA GLY A 258 -9.82 6.09 3.39
C GLY A 258 -8.36 5.82 2.97
N GLY A 259 -7.44 6.77 3.15
CA GLY A 259 -5.99 6.61 2.96
C GLY A 259 -5.50 6.68 1.51
N ASN A 260 -6.33 6.34 0.53
CA ASN A 260 -6.01 6.37 -0.90
C ASN A 260 -7.27 6.53 -1.76
N MET A 261 -7.09 6.59 -3.09
CA MET A 261 -8.17 6.80 -4.07
C MET A 261 -8.83 5.48 -4.53
N LEU A 262 -8.34 4.30 -4.13
CA LEU A 262 -8.82 3.02 -4.64
C LEU A 262 -8.89 1.95 -3.55
N LEU A 263 -10.10 1.46 -3.24
CA LEU A 263 -10.35 0.45 -2.22
C LEU A 263 -9.42 -0.78 -2.34
N SER A 264 -9.28 -1.33 -3.55
CA SER A 264 -8.47 -2.54 -3.80
C SER A 264 -6.97 -2.38 -3.53
N LYS A 265 -6.46 -1.15 -3.33
CA LYS A 265 -5.06 -0.86 -2.97
C LYS A 265 -4.87 -0.49 -1.50
N ARG A 266 -5.90 -0.56 -0.67
CA ARG A 266 -5.75 -0.35 0.77
C ARG A 266 -4.90 -1.46 1.38
N ALA A 267 -3.97 -1.11 2.25
CA ALA A 267 -3.12 -2.08 2.96
C ALA A 267 -3.94 -3.14 3.70
N GLU A 268 -5.08 -2.74 4.25
CA GLU A 268 -6.01 -3.60 4.98
C GLU A 268 -6.67 -4.69 4.10
N MET A 269 -6.67 -4.55 2.77
CA MET A 269 -7.16 -5.58 1.85
C MET A 269 -6.15 -6.71 1.62
N PHE A 270 -4.89 -6.49 2.00
CA PHE A 270 -3.77 -7.42 1.85
C PHE A 270 -3.25 -7.89 3.21
N LEU A 271 -2.53 -7.01 3.91
CA LEU A 271 -1.88 -7.31 5.18
C LEU A 271 -1.89 -6.04 6.05
N PRO A 272 -2.90 -5.87 6.92
CA PRO A 272 -3.02 -4.68 7.76
C PRO A 272 -1.73 -4.41 8.54
N ASP A 273 -1.34 -3.15 8.61
CA ASP A 273 -0.15 -2.62 9.29
C ASP A 273 1.23 -3.10 8.78
N GLN A 274 1.29 -4.16 7.97
CA GLN A 274 2.53 -4.75 7.47
C GLN A 274 2.75 -4.54 5.97
N TRP A 275 1.68 -4.35 5.18
CA TRP A 275 1.78 -4.15 3.73
C TRP A 275 2.59 -2.89 3.41
N PRO A 276 3.61 -2.95 2.49
CA PRO A 276 4.47 -1.79 2.17
C PRO A 276 3.72 -0.57 1.64
N ALA A 277 2.54 -0.75 1.07
CA ALA A 277 1.55 0.22 0.59
C ALA A 277 2.01 1.19 -0.51
N TYR A 278 3.28 1.56 -0.58
CA TYR A 278 3.83 2.53 -1.53
C TYR A 278 5.06 1.98 -2.24
N PHE A 279 5.21 2.35 -3.51
CA PHE A 279 6.36 1.97 -4.32
C PHE A 279 7.20 3.19 -4.71
N SER A 280 8.51 2.98 -4.85
CA SER A 280 9.45 3.95 -5.42
C SER A 280 9.69 3.72 -6.90
N LYS A 281 9.61 2.46 -7.35
CA LYS A 281 9.88 2.03 -8.72
C LYS A 281 9.10 0.77 -9.04
N ALA A 282 8.67 0.61 -10.30
CA ALA A 282 8.11 -0.62 -10.84
C ALA A 282 8.65 -0.85 -12.26
N LYS A 283 9.04 -2.11 -12.59
CA LYS A 283 9.58 -2.49 -13.90
C LYS A 283 9.35 -3.97 -14.18
N GLY A 284 8.84 -4.33 -15.36
CA GLY A 284 8.45 -5.70 -15.68
C GLY A 284 7.39 -6.21 -14.72
N CYS A 285 7.67 -7.28 -13.98
CA CYS A 285 6.82 -7.74 -12.87
C CYS A 285 7.41 -7.43 -11.47
N LYS A 286 8.41 -6.55 -11.38
CA LYS A 286 9.08 -6.19 -10.14
C LYS A 286 8.64 -4.82 -9.62
N VAL A 287 8.54 -4.71 -8.29
CA VAL A 287 8.17 -3.49 -7.58
C VAL A 287 9.15 -3.26 -6.43
N TRP A 288 9.62 -2.05 -6.25
CA TRP A 288 10.46 -1.65 -5.11
C TRP A 288 9.66 -0.75 -4.19
N ASP A 289 9.69 -1.06 -2.90
CA ASP A 289 9.07 -0.20 -1.89
C ASP A 289 9.88 1.08 -1.62
N LEU A 290 9.47 1.90 -0.65
CA LEU A 290 10.15 3.14 -0.30
C LEU A 290 11.46 2.91 0.47
N ASP A 291 11.68 1.71 0.98
CA ASP A 291 12.88 1.30 1.70
C ASP A 291 13.88 0.58 0.77
N GLY A 292 13.49 0.39 -0.50
CA GLY A 292 14.33 -0.20 -1.54
C GLY A 292 14.25 -1.73 -1.64
N HIS A 293 13.36 -2.38 -0.88
CA HIS A 293 13.15 -3.82 -1.00
C HIS A 293 12.47 -4.13 -2.34
N GLU A 294 13.02 -5.12 -3.05
CA GLU A 294 12.48 -5.61 -4.31
C GLU A 294 11.47 -6.74 -4.05
N TYR A 295 10.32 -6.66 -4.71
CA TYR A 295 9.29 -7.69 -4.72
C TYR A 295 8.92 -8.08 -6.14
N ILE A 296 8.57 -9.35 -6.35
CA ILE A 296 7.94 -9.83 -7.57
C ILE A 296 6.41 -9.73 -7.38
N ASP A 297 5.72 -9.03 -8.28
CA ASP A 297 4.27 -8.88 -8.22
C ASP A 297 3.58 -10.11 -8.85
N MET A 298 3.20 -11.06 -8.00
CA MET A 298 2.35 -12.20 -8.29
C MET A 298 0.95 -11.98 -7.69
N SER A 299 0.42 -10.75 -7.82
CA SER A 299 -0.90 -10.38 -7.34
C SER A 299 -1.74 -9.68 -8.43
N ILE A 300 -1.94 -8.40 -8.33
CA ILE A 300 -2.95 -7.70 -9.15
C ILE A 300 -2.38 -6.79 -10.26
N MET A 301 -1.07 -6.74 -10.46
CA MET A 301 -0.41 -6.00 -11.56
C MET A 301 -1.06 -4.64 -11.86
N GLY A 302 -1.13 -3.76 -10.83
CA GLY A 302 -1.79 -2.45 -10.97
C GLY A 302 -3.31 -2.53 -11.20
N ILE A 303 -3.98 -3.54 -10.65
CA ILE A 303 -5.40 -3.90 -10.87
C ILE A 303 -5.66 -4.34 -12.33
N GLY A 304 -4.71 -5.11 -12.87
CA GLY A 304 -4.80 -5.65 -14.23
C GLY A 304 -4.60 -4.60 -15.33
N THR A 305 -3.95 -3.49 -15.04
CA THR A 305 -3.66 -2.48 -16.07
C THR A 305 -2.39 -2.82 -16.86
N ASN A 306 -1.40 -3.45 -16.24
CA ASN A 306 -0.06 -3.65 -16.80
C ASN A 306 0.12 -5.05 -17.42
N THR A 307 -0.61 -5.35 -18.49
CA THR A 307 -0.53 -6.65 -19.19
C THR A 307 0.81 -6.90 -19.86
N LEU A 308 1.51 -5.85 -20.29
CA LEU A 308 2.86 -5.90 -20.88
C LEU A 308 3.97 -5.73 -19.81
N GLY A 309 3.61 -5.78 -18.54
CA GLY A 309 4.51 -5.45 -17.43
C GLY A 309 4.57 -3.95 -17.13
N TYR A 310 5.14 -3.62 -15.96
CA TYR A 310 5.37 -2.26 -15.52
C TYR A 310 6.43 -1.57 -16.37
N GLY A 311 6.23 -0.30 -16.70
CA GLY A 311 7.23 0.52 -17.37
C GLY A 311 7.71 -0.10 -18.68
N HIS A 312 6.79 -0.54 -19.56
CA HIS A 312 7.17 -1.14 -20.83
C HIS A 312 7.96 -0.15 -21.70
N PRO A 313 9.18 -0.49 -22.17
CA PRO A 313 10.10 0.49 -22.76
C PRO A 313 9.51 1.26 -23.94
N GLU A 314 8.87 0.58 -24.88
CA GLU A 314 8.31 1.21 -26.08
C GLU A 314 7.11 2.11 -25.76
N VAL A 315 6.28 1.73 -24.79
CA VAL A 315 5.13 2.55 -24.35
C VAL A 315 5.64 3.81 -23.65
N ASP A 316 6.59 3.65 -22.71
CA ASP A 316 7.21 4.76 -21.98
C ASP A 316 7.91 5.73 -22.94
N GLU A 317 8.66 5.23 -23.93
CA GLU A 317 9.35 6.06 -24.92
C GLU A 317 8.37 6.85 -25.81
N ALA A 318 7.26 6.23 -26.23
CA ALA A 318 6.24 6.92 -26.99
C ALA A 318 5.60 8.06 -26.19
N VAL A 319 5.30 7.81 -24.91
CA VAL A 319 4.77 8.82 -23.99
C VAL A 319 5.78 9.93 -23.73
N LEU A 320 7.07 9.59 -23.52
CA LEU A 320 8.14 10.58 -23.31
C LEU A 320 8.25 11.54 -24.50
N ARG A 321 8.23 11.03 -25.74
CA ARG A 321 8.22 11.87 -26.96
C ARG A 321 7.00 12.79 -27.00
N THR A 322 5.85 12.30 -26.60
CA THR A 322 4.61 13.10 -26.53
C THR A 322 4.73 14.22 -25.50
N LEU A 323 5.29 13.93 -24.32
CA LEU A 323 5.54 14.94 -23.29
C LEU A 323 6.47 16.06 -23.79
N GLN A 324 7.54 15.70 -24.49
CA GLN A 324 8.49 16.67 -25.07
C GLN A 324 7.85 17.54 -26.17
N ALA A 325 6.86 17.01 -26.91
CA ALA A 325 6.12 17.74 -27.92
C ALA A 325 4.93 18.56 -27.38
N GLY A 326 4.56 18.36 -26.13
CA GLY A 326 3.43 19.03 -25.47
C GLY A 326 2.20 18.12 -25.38
N ASN A 327 1.72 17.96 -24.13
CA ASN A 327 0.60 17.07 -23.81
C ASN A 327 -0.79 17.66 -24.12
N MET A 328 -0.95 18.97 -24.04
CA MET A 328 -2.19 19.70 -24.29
C MET A 328 -1.97 20.99 -25.02
N SER A 329 -2.91 21.38 -25.87
CA SER A 329 -2.94 22.69 -26.53
C SER A 329 -4.38 23.15 -26.80
N THR A 330 -4.55 24.29 -27.45
CA THR A 330 -5.85 24.73 -27.97
C THR A 330 -6.36 23.82 -29.12
N PHE A 331 -5.45 23.17 -29.85
CA PHE A 331 -5.78 22.19 -30.86
C PHE A 331 -5.98 20.81 -30.28
N ASN A 332 -6.76 19.97 -30.98
CA ASN A 332 -6.92 18.56 -30.65
C ASN A 332 -5.67 17.74 -31.02
N CYS A 333 -5.47 16.60 -30.40
CA CYS A 333 -4.39 15.69 -30.74
C CYS A 333 -4.84 14.68 -31.84
N PRO A 334 -3.97 14.36 -32.82
CA PRO A 334 -4.31 13.41 -33.87
C PRO A 334 -4.44 11.97 -33.34
N GLU A 335 -3.75 11.63 -32.25
CA GLU A 335 -3.73 10.29 -31.67
C GLU A 335 -5.13 9.83 -31.22
N GLU A 336 -6.03 10.75 -30.84
CA GLU A 336 -7.42 10.37 -30.52
C GLU A 336 -8.16 9.83 -31.74
N VAL A 337 -7.90 10.39 -32.94
CA VAL A 337 -8.49 9.92 -34.19
C VAL A 337 -7.92 8.55 -34.57
N TYR A 338 -6.61 8.41 -34.54
CA TYR A 338 -5.93 7.15 -34.86
C TYR A 338 -6.33 6.02 -33.91
N LEU A 339 -6.51 6.32 -32.61
CA LEU A 339 -7.00 5.34 -31.66
C LEU A 339 -8.45 4.95 -31.91
N ALA A 340 -9.33 5.90 -32.29
CA ALA A 340 -10.70 5.61 -32.66
C ALA A 340 -10.76 4.69 -33.88
N GLU A 341 -10.00 5.01 -34.94
CA GLU A 341 -9.90 4.19 -36.14
C GLU A 341 -9.38 2.77 -35.83
N LYS A 342 -8.34 2.64 -35.01
CA LYS A 342 -7.81 1.33 -34.61
C LYS A 342 -8.81 0.49 -33.84
N LEU A 343 -9.55 1.07 -32.90
CA LEU A 343 -10.58 0.36 -32.14
C LEU A 343 -11.75 -0.08 -33.01
N ILE A 344 -12.14 0.74 -33.96
CA ILE A 344 -13.21 0.40 -34.97
C ILE A 344 -12.71 -0.70 -35.89
N GLU A 345 -11.45 -0.64 -36.37
CA GLU A 345 -10.84 -1.72 -37.14
C GLU A 345 -10.92 -3.07 -36.45
N LEU A 346 -10.61 -3.08 -35.12
CA LEU A 346 -10.66 -4.29 -34.28
C LEU A 346 -12.10 -4.77 -34.00
N HIS A 347 -13.10 -3.88 -34.13
CA HIS A 347 -14.51 -4.15 -33.84
C HIS A 347 -15.42 -3.67 -34.99
N PRO A 348 -15.47 -4.40 -36.12
CA PRO A 348 -16.16 -3.93 -37.34
C PRO A 348 -17.66 -3.64 -37.19
N TRP A 349 -18.27 -4.06 -36.08
CA TRP A 349 -19.67 -3.74 -35.74
C TRP A 349 -19.83 -2.31 -35.20
N ALA A 350 -18.73 -1.67 -34.73
CA ALA A 350 -18.73 -0.31 -34.19
C ALA A 350 -18.33 0.70 -35.27
N ASP A 351 -18.87 1.91 -35.19
CA ASP A 351 -18.63 2.99 -36.16
C ASP A 351 -17.99 4.23 -35.52
N MET A 352 -18.13 4.39 -34.20
CA MET A 352 -17.72 5.61 -33.48
C MET A 352 -17.12 5.29 -32.12
N ALA A 353 -16.24 6.19 -31.63
CA ALA A 353 -15.60 6.07 -30.34
C ALA A 353 -15.64 7.40 -29.56
N ARG A 354 -15.65 7.31 -28.24
CA ARG A 354 -15.38 8.43 -27.31
C ARG A 354 -14.39 7.96 -26.24
N PHE A 355 -13.54 8.89 -25.80
CA PHE A 355 -12.50 8.60 -24.80
C PHE A 355 -12.75 9.33 -23.48
N ALA A 356 -12.32 8.69 -22.38
CA ALA A 356 -12.23 9.26 -21.05
C ALA A 356 -10.97 8.74 -20.37
N ARG A 357 -10.81 8.97 -19.06
CA ARG A 357 -9.58 8.58 -18.34
C ARG A 357 -9.82 7.52 -17.28
N SER A 358 -11.05 7.36 -16.82
CA SER A 358 -11.39 6.36 -15.81
C SER A 358 -12.59 5.50 -16.22
N GLY A 359 -12.67 4.29 -15.65
CA GLY A 359 -13.77 3.37 -15.94
C GLY A 359 -15.13 3.93 -15.49
N GLY A 360 -15.18 4.66 -14.37
CA GLY A 360 -16.40 5.31 -13.90
C GLY A 360 -16.94 6.35 -14.88
N GLU A 361 -16.06 7.20 -15.44
CA GLU A 361 -16.43 8.18 -16.47
C GLU A 361 -16.96 7.49 -17.74
N ALA A 362 -16.22 6.49 -18.27
CA ALA A 362 -16.65 5.76 -19.46
C ALA A 362 -18.00 5.07 -19.24
N ASN A 363 -18.24 4.52 -18.05
CA ASN A 363 -19.53 3.96 -17.68
C ASN A 363 -20.66 5.01 -17.68
N ALA A 364 -20.42 6.17 -17.09
CA ALA A 364 -21.40 7.26 -17.07
C ALA A 364 -21.69 7.81 -18.49
N ILE A 365 -20.64 7.92 -19.33
CA ILE A 365 -20.76 8.30 -20.75
C ILE A 365 -21.66 7.30 -21.49
N ALA A 366 -21.37 6.00 -21.38
CA ALA A 366 -22.11 4.95 -22.07
C ALA A 366 -23.59 4.93 -21.66
N ILE A 367 -23.89 5.01 -20.37
CA ILE A 367 -25.27 5.05 -19.87
C ILE A 367 -26.02 6.30 -20.36
N ARG A 368 -25.37 7.46 -20.36
CA ARG A 368 -26.01 8.70 -20.84
C ARG A 368 -26.33 8.64 -22.31
N ILE A 369 -25.40 8.16 -23.14
CA ILE A 369 -25.63 7.97 -24.57
C ILE A 369 -26.77 6.97 -24.80
N ALA A 370 -26.75 5.83 -24.14
CA ALA A 370 -27.73 4.77 -24.29
C ALA A 370 -29.16 5.21 -23.88
N ARG A 371 -29.26 5.96 -22.75
CA ARG A 371 -30.54 6.57 -22.33
C ARG A 371 -31.06 7.58 -23.36
N ALA A 372 -30.17 8.45 -23.88
CA ALA A 372 -30.54 9.41 -24.90
C ALA A 372 -30.99 8.73 -26.22
N ALA A 373 -30.30 7.65 -26.62
CA ALA A 373 -30.64 6.88 -27.81
C ALA A 373 -31.96 6.09 -27.69
N SER A 374 -32.17 5.46 -26.52
CA SER A 374 -33.38 4.66 -26.27
C SER A 374 -34.60 5.50 -25.87
N GLY A 375 -34.41 6.74 -25.42
CA GLY A 375 -35.46 7.58 -24.85
C GLY A 375 -36.07 7.05 -23.54
N LYS A 376 -35.36 6.13 -22.83
CA LYS A 376 -35.82 5.47 -21.60
C LYS A 376 -34.79 5.58 -20.49
N ASP A 377 -35.25 5.68 -19.23
CA ASP A 377 -34.38 5.93 -18.07
C ASP A 377 -33.88 4.66 -17.39
N LYS A 378 -34.65 3.54 -17.51
CA LYS A 378 -34.39 2.34 -16.70
C LYS A 378 -33.31 1.44 -17.34
N VAL A 379 -32.44 0.91 -16.50
CA VAL A 379 -31.30 0.09 -16.90
C VAL A 379 -31.30 -1.22 -16.13
N ALA A 380 -31.17 -2.34 -16.82
CA ALA A 380 -30.84 -3.63 -16.20
C ALA A 380 -29.31 -3.81 -16.20
N ILE A 381 -28.73 -4.19 -15.07
CA ILE A 381 -27.28 -4.32 -14.90
C ILE A 381 -26.86 -5.70 -14.40
N CYS A 382 -25.69 -6.17 -14.87
CA CYS A 382 -25.01 -7.35 -14.32
C CYS A 382 -23.50 -7.13 -14.30
N GLY A 383 -22.92 -7.09 -13.09
CA GLY A 383 -21.50 -6.87 -12.87
C GLY A 383 -21.16 -5.53 -12.21
N TYR A 384 -19.86 -5.20 -12.20
CA TYR A 384 -19.34 -3.97 -11.62
C TYR A 384 -19.16 -2.88 -12.68
N HIS A 385 -19.73 -1.69 -12.42
CA HIS A 385 -19.75 -0.62 -13.42
C HIS A 385 -19.34 0.76 -12.84
N GLY A 386 -18.45 0.80 -11.87
CA GLY A 386 -17.93 2.03 -11.30
C GLY A 386 -18.62 2.50 -10.02
N TRP A 387 -18.48 3.76 -9.68
CA TRP A 387 -18.87 4.35 -8.39
C TRP A 387 -19.90 5.49 -8.52
N HIS A 388 -20.30 5.86 -9.74
CA HIS A 388 -21.18 6.98 -9.98
C HIS A 388 -22.60 6.74 -9.45
N ASP A 389 -23.32 7.82 -9.17
CA ASP A 389 -24.67 7.81 -8.59
C ASP A 389 -25.63 6.88 -9.33
N TRP A 390 -25.57 6.87 -10.66
CA TRP A 390 -26.44 6.03 -11.48
C TRP A 390 -26.28 4.54 -11.14
N TYR A 391 -25.08 4.07 -10.84
CA TYR A 391 -24.81 2.66 -10.49
C TYR A 391 -25.19 2.37 -9.03
N LEU A 392 -24.72 3.20 -8.08
CA LEU A 392 -25.01 3.02 -6.66
C LEU A 392 -26.51 3.20 -6.33
N SER A 393 -27.29 3.83 -7.21
CA SER A 393 -28.73 3.97 -7.03
C SER A 393 -29.48 2.63 -6.99
N ALA A 394 -28.87 1.53 -7.45
CA ALA A 394 -29.42 0.17 -7.27
C ALA A 394 -29.65 -0.16 -5.78
N ASN A 395 -28.77 0.31 -4.90
CA ASN A 395 -28.87 0.08 -3.44
C ASN A 395 -29.87 1.01 -2.72
N LEU A 396 -30.54 1.93 -3.43
CA LEU A 396 -31.61 2.75 -2.86
C LEU A 396 -32.92 1.97 -2.64
N GLY A 397 -33.09 0.84 -3.33
CA GLY A 397 -34.25 -0.05 -3.18
C GLY A 397 -34.06 -1.09 -2.09
N ASP A 398 -32.92 -1.73 -2.12
CA ASP A 398 -32.40 -2.72 -1.18
C ASP A 398 -30.89 -2.47 -1.08
N ASP A 399 -30.37 -2.24 0.12
CA ASP A 399 -28.97 -1.89 0.39
C ASP A 399 -27.98 -3.01 0.04
N LYS A 400 -28.45 -4.22 -0.27
CA LYS A 400 -27.67 -5.39 -0.69
C LYS A 400 -27.77 -5.72 -2.18
N SER A 401 -28.48 -4.91 -2.97
CA SER A 401 -28.68 -5.20 -4.41
C SER A 401 -27.39 -5.37 -5.21
N LEU A 402 -26.29 -4.75 -4.80
CA LEU A 402 -24.98 -4.83 -5.44
C LEU A 402 -23.99 -5.81 -4.79
N ASP A 403 -24.35 -6.47 -3.67
CA ASP A 403 -23.42 -7.33 -2.92
C ASP A 403 -22.85 -8.49 -3.77
N GLY A 404 -23.65 -9.07 -4.65
CA GLY A 404 -23.23 -10.11 -5.59
C GLY A 404 -22.48 -9.60 -6.83
N HIS A 405 -22.44 -8.27 -7.05
CA HIS A 405 -21.87 -7.65 -8.25
C HIS A 405 -20.48 -7.06 -8.02
N LEU A 406 -20.13 -6.68 -6.78
CA LEU A 406 -18.81 -6.18 -6.43
C LEU A 406 -18.37 -6.67 -5.05
N LEU A 407 -18.63 -5.91 -4.02
CA LEU A 407 -18.24 -6.15 -2.64
C LEU A 407 -19.43 -5.83 -1.72
N PRO A 408 -19.63 -6.58 -0.63
CA PRO A 408 -20.68 -6.26 0.33
C PRO A 408 -20.39 -4.96 1.07
N GLY A 409 -21.46 -4.29 1.53
CA GLY A 409 -21.38 -3.11 2.37
C GLY A 409 -21.28 -1.77 1.64
N LEU A 410 -21.66 -1.70 0.36
CA LEU A 410 -21.71 -0.45 -0.43
C LEU A 410 -22.99 0.35 -0.11
N GLU A 411 -22.92 1.23 0.87
CA GLU A 411 -24.03 2.11 1.21
C GLU A 411 -24.23 3.22 0.16
N PRO A 412 -25.51 3.52 -0.24
CA PRO A 412 -25.81 4.57 -1.20
C PRO A 412 -25.85 5.97 -0.57
N ASN A 413 -24.95 6.25 0.38
CA ASN A 413 -24.85 7.55 1.03
C ASN A 413 -24.46 8.64 0.02
N GLY A 414 -25.21 9.74 -0.01
CA GLY A 414 -25.01 10.85 -0.95
C GLY A 414 -25.68 10.67 -2.31
N VAL A 415 -26.16 9.48 -2.65
CA VAL A 415 -26.90 9.24 -3.91
C VAL A 415 -28.30 9.87 -3.83
N PRO A 416 -28.74 10.67 -4.83
CA PRO A 416 -30.07 11.27 -4.86
C PRO A 416 -31.19 10.22 -4.79
N ARG A 417 -32.10 10.37 -3.84
CA ARG A 417 -33.20 9.43 -3.62
C ARG A 417 -34.16 9.32 -4.81
N SER A 418 -34.24 10.35 -5.66
CA SER A 418 -35.02 10.36 -6.90
C SER A 418 -34.54 9.35 -7.95
N LEU A 419 -33.30 8.81 -7.81
CA LEU A 419 -32.79 7.76 -8.71
C LEU A 419 -33.29 6.36 -8.34
N LYS A 420 -34.01 6.18 -7.22
CA LYS A 420 -34.58 4.89 -6.84
C LYS A 420 -35.49 4.34 -7.96
N GLY A 421 -35.29 3.08 -8.33
CA GLY A 421 -36.08 2.41 -9.37
C GLY A 421 -35.65 2.74 -10.79
N THR A 422 -34.45 3.28 -11.00
CA THR A 422 -33.85 3.49 -12.32
C THR A 422 -32.86 2.39 -12.71
N ILE A 423 -32.30 1.65 -11.74
CA ILE A 423 -31.33 0.57 -11.94
C ILE A 423 -31.84 -0.73 -11.33
N PHE A 424 -31.76 -1.81 -12.11
CA PHE A 424 -32.26 -3.14 -11.76
C PHE A 424 -31.14 -4.17 -11.96
N PRO A 425 -30.48 -4.65 -10.90
CA PRO A 425 -29.52 -5.74 -10.99
C PRO A 425 -30.18 -7.07 -11.34
N PHE A 426 -29.48 -7.90 -12.13
CA PHE A 426 -29.81 -9.30 -12.38
C PHE A 426 -28.56 -10.17 -12.30
N ARG A 427 -28.73 -11.46 -11.98
CA ARG A 427 -27.61 -12.40 -11.83
C ARG A 427 -27.15 -12.93 -13.19
N TYR A 428 -25.83 -13.10 -13.30
CA TYR A 428 -25.20 -13.70 -14.48
C TYR A 428 -25.71 -15.13 -14.69
N ASN A 429 -25.89 -15.55 -15.94
CA ASN A 429 -26.49 -16.83 -16.35
C ASN A 429 -27.97 -17.04 -15.92
N ASN A 430 -28.63 -16.02 -15.38
CA ASN A 430 -30.06 -16.08 -15.02
C ASN A 430 -30.91 -15.27 -16.02
N PHE A 431 -31.17 -15.89 -17.18
CA PHE A 431 -31.94 -15.23 -18.26
C PHE A 431 -33.39 -14.95 -17.85
N GLU A 432 -34.02 -15.82 -17.05
CA GLU A 432 -35.41 -15.65 -16.61
C GLU A 432 -35.58 -14.43 -15.72
N GLU A 433 -34.61 -14.11 -14.89
CA GLU A 433 -34.60 -12.90 -14.07
C GLU A 433 -34.56 -11.63 -14.96
N LEU A 434 -33.69 -11.61 -15.98
CA LEU A 434 -33.60 -10.51 -16.95
C LEU A 434 -34.89 -10.38 -17.75
N LEU A 435 -35.48 -11.50 -18.20
CA LEU A 435 -36.75 -11.51 -18.93
C LEU A 435 -37.90 -10.94 -18.06
N ALA A 436 -37.95 -11.29 -16.78
CA ALA A 436 -38.92 -10.75 -15.86
C ALA A 436 -38.77 -9.23 -15.69
N LEU A 437 -37.54 -8.72 -15.57
CA LEU A 437 -37.28 -7.28 -15.48
C LEU A 437 -37.75 -6.52 -16.77
N VAL A 438 -37.40 -7.05 -17.93
CA VAL A 438 -37.80 -6.44 -19.23
C VAL A 438 -39.32 -6.47 -19.37
N SER A 439 -40.00 -7.49 -18.89
CA SER A 439 -41.45 -7.60 -18.93
C SER A 439 -42.17 -6.67 -17.93
N ALA A 440 -41.60 -6.45 -16.78
CA ALA A 440 -42.20 -5.64 -15.71
C ALA A 440 -41.88 -4.15 -15.80
N HIS A 441 -40.79 -3.77 -16.50
CA HIS A 441 -40.28 -2.42 -16.54
C HIS A 441 -39.97 -1.97 -17.96
N GLU A 442 -40.04 -0.65 -18.20
CA GLU A 442 -39.64 -0.04 -19.49
C GLU A 442 -38.08 0.06 -19.54
N ILE A 443 -37.42 -1.09 -19.62
CA ILE A 443 -35.96 -1.14 -19.71
C ILE A 443 -35.53 -0.56 -21.06
N GLY A 444 -34.63 0.43 -21.04
CA GLY A 444 -34.03 1.03 -22.27
C GLY A 444 -32.61 0.57 -22.53
N VAL A 445 -31.94 0.07 -21.50
CA VAL A 445 -30.53 -0.33 -21.56
C VAL A 445 -30.32 -1.62 -20.79
N ILE A 446 -29.59 -2.57 -21.36
CA ILE A 446 -28.99 -3.70 -20.66
C ILE A 446 -27.49 -3.46 -20.66
N LYS A 447 -26.85 -3.43 -19.46
CA LYS A 447 -25.43 -3.26 -19.30
C LYS A 447 -24.84 -4.39 -18.48
N MET A 448 -23.83 -5.08 -19.02
CA MET A 448 -23.23 -6.22 -18.33
C MET A 448 -21.76 -6.42 -18.68
N GLU A 449 -21.01 -7.11 -17.82
CA GLU A 449 -19.74 -7.70 -18.17
C GLU A 449 -19.97 -8.96 -19.04
N VAL A 450 -19.12 -9.19 -20.03
CA VAL A 450 -19.24 -10.38 -20.89
C VAL A 450 -18.97 -11.65 -20.10
N VAL A 451 -17.88 -11.66 -19.35
CA VAL A 451 -17.49 -12.71 -18.39
C VAL A 451 -16.76 -12.05 -17.25
N ARG A 452 -17.01 -12.49 -16.03
CA ARG A 452 -16.26 -12.06 -14.87
C ARG A 452 -15.79 -13.23 -14.00
N ASN A 453 -16.72 -13.98 -13.44
CA ASN A 453 -16.43 -15.07 -12.50
C ASN A 453 -16.82 -16.43 -13.05
N ALA A 454 -17.75 -16.49 -13.99
CA ALA A 454 -18.24 -17.73 -14.61
C ALA A 454 -18.38 -17.54 -16.13
N GLU A 455 -18.16 -18.60 -16.87
CA GLU A 455 -18.42 -18.64 -18.33
C GLU A 455 -19.93 -18.56 -18.61
N PRO A 456 -20.32 -18.04 -19.80
CA PRO A 456 -21.73 -18.02 -20.20
C PRO A 456 -22.22 -19.45 -20.44
N GLU A 457 -23.39 -19.77 -19.85
CA GLU A 457 -24.03 -21.08 -19.97
C GLU A 457 -25.32 -21.00 -20.78
N ASN A 458 -25.73 -22.11 -21.37
CA ASN A 458 -27.04 -22.26 -22.05
C ASN A 458 -27.34 -21.14 -23.06
N ASP A 459 -26.31 -20.73 -23.80
CA ASP A 459 -26.43 -19.69 -24.85
C ASP A 459 -26.85 -18.32 -24.30
N PHE A 460 -26.46 -18.02 -23.07
CA PHE A 460 -26.91 -16.84 -22.31
C PHE A 460 -26.68 -15.52 -23.07
N LEU A 461 -25.48 -15.28 -23.59
CA LEU A 461 -25.16 -14.00 -24.27
C LEU A 461 -25.99 -13.76 -25.54
N HIS A 462 -26.23 -14.81 -26.36
CA HIS A 462 -27.07 -14.72 -27.52
C HIS A 462 -28.54 -14.43 -27.14
N LYS A 463 -29.04 -15.11 -26.10
CA LYS A 463 -30.40 -14.84 -25.60
C LYS A 463 -30.56 -13.40 -25.10
N VAL A 464 -29.53 -12.84 -24.44
CA VAL A 464 -29.52 -11.44 -24.02
C VAL A 464 -29.53 -10.52 -25.22
N ARG A 465 -28.72 -10.79 -26.28
CA ARG A 465 -28.70 -10.01 -27.53
C ARG A 465 -30.07 -10.05 -28.24
N ASP A 466 -30.64 -11.23 -28.36
CA ASP A 466 -31.95 -11.42 -29.02
C ASP A 466 -33.06 -10.67 -28.27
N LEU A 467 -33.06 -10.75 -26.94
CA LEU A 467 -34.01 -10.02 -26.09
C LEU A 467 -33.86 -8.50 -26.29
N ALA A 468 -32.64 -8.00 -26.27
CA ALA A 468 -32.37 -6.57 -26.45
C ALA A 468 -32.82 -6.10 -27.85
N THR A 469 -32.54 -6.86 -28.90
CA THR A 469 -32.99 -6.57 -30.28
C THR A 469 -34.51 -6.55 -30.38
N LYS A 470 -35.17 -7.58 -29.84
CA LYS A 470 -36.65 -7.71 -29.89
C LYS A 470 -37.38 -6.54 -29.23
N HIS A 471 -36.82 -6.00 -28.13
CA HIS A 471 -37.46 -4.95 -27.36
C HIS A 471 -36.87 -3.54 -27.62
N ASN A 472 -36.00 -3.36 -28.61
CA ASN A 472 -35.29 -2.11 -28.94
C ASN A 472 -34.56 -1.56 -27.69
N ILE A 473 -33.80 -2.42 -27.01
CA ILE A 473 -32.99 -2.11 -25.84
C ILE A 473 -31.55 -1.97 -26.28
N VAL A 474 -30.85 -0.94 -25.84
CA VAL A 474 -29.40 -0.77 -26.09
C VAL A 474 -28.62 -1.75 -25.22
N LEU A 475 -27.86 -2.64 -25.84
CA LEU A 475 -26.98 -3.59 -25.17
C LEU A 475 -25.58 -3.02 -25.08
N ILE A 476 -25.05 -2.90 -23.83
CA ILE A 476 -23.69 -2.44 -23.55
C ILE A 476 -22.89 -3.56 -22.89
N PHE A 477 -21.75 -3.92 -23.49
CA PHE A 477 -20.77 -4.77 -22.84
C PHE A 477 -19.66 -3.95 -22.16
N ASP A 478 -19.51 -4.13 -20.86
CA ASP A 478 -18.41 -3.56 -20.09
C ASP A 478 -17.19 -4.47 -20.18
N GLU A 479 -16.26 -4.09 -21.02
CA GLU A 479 -15.01 -4.81 -21.29
C GLU A 479 -13.80 -4.14 -20.63
N CYS A 480 -14.03 -3.23 -19.68
CA CYS A 480 -12.94 -2.57 -18.95
C CYS A 480 -12.02 -3.57 -18.21
N THR A 481 -12.58 -4.71 -17.80
CA THR A 481 -11.82 -5.78 -17.13
C THR A 481 -11.41 -6.88 -18.10
N SER A 482 -12.28 -7.30 -19.03
CA SER A 482 -12.10 -8.45 -19.91
C SER A 482 -11.37 -8.14 -21.22
N GLY A 483 -11.46 -6.92 -21.72
CA GLY A 483 -10.87 -6.54 -22.99
C GLY A 483 -9.36 -6.77 -23.07
N PHE A 484 -8.89 -7.23 -24.24
CA PHE A 484 -7.48 -7.49 -24.56
C PHE A 484 -6.81 -8.59 -23.72
N ARG A 485 -7.60 -9.54 -23.16
CA ARG A 485 -7.07 -10.62 -22.32
C ARG A 485 -7.05 -11.99 -22.98
N GLU A 486 -8.16 -12.39 -23.60
CA GLU A 486 -8.28 -13.66 -24.34
C GLU A 486 -8.43 -13.46 -25.85
N THR A 487 -8.70 -12.24 -26.26
CA THR A 487 -8.83 -11.80 -27.64
C THR A 487 -8.05 -10.52 -27.86
N PHE A 488 -7.65 -10.23 -29.10
CA PHE A 488 -7.14 -8.90 -29.47
C PHE A 488 -8.30 -7.95 -29.73
N GLY A 489 -8.97 -7.54 -28.67
CA GLY A 489 -10.19 -6.73 -28.67
C GLY A 489 -11.09 -7.09 -27.50
N GLY A 490 -12.38 -6.93 -27.69
CA GLY A 490 -13.38 -7.31 -26.69
C GLY A 490 -13.55 -8.82 -26.58
N LEU A 491 -13.80 -9.30 -25.37
CA LEU A 491 -14.06 -10.73 -25.12
C LEU A 491 -15.33 -11.23 -25.82
N HIS A 492 -16.30 -10.34 -26.09
CA HIS A 492 -17.53 -10.67 -26.88
C HIS A 492 -17.22 -11.27 -28.25
N LEU A 493 -16.06 -10.95 -28.85
CA LEU A 493 -15.61 -11.52 -30.12
C LEU A 493 -15.44 -13.05 -30.05
N LYS A 494 -14.99 -13.56 -28.91
CA LYS A 494 -14.86 -15.02 -28.65
C LYS A 494 -16.22 -15.74 -28.75
N TYR A 495 -17.28 -15.07 -28.35
CA TYR A 495 -18.63 -15.63 -28.32
C TYR A 495 -19.48 -15.27 -29.56
N GLY A 496 -18.96 -14.44 -30.44
CA GLY A 496 -19.68 -14.02 -31.65
C GLY A 496 -20.94 -13.19 -31.39
N VAL A 497 -20.99 -12.44 -30.27
CA VAL A 497 -22.15 -11.62 -29.89
C VAL A 497 -21.77 -10.15 -29.98
N GLU A 498 -22.42 -9.42 -30.86
CA GLU A 498 -22.18 -7.98 -31.09
C GLU A 498 -23.09 -7.14 -30.19
N PRO A 499 -22.56 -6.27 -29.34
CA PRO A 499 -23.36 -5.29 -28.58
C PRO A 499 -23.71 -4.08 -29.47
N ASP A 500 -24.47 -3.15 -28.91
CA ASP A 500 -24.67 -1.82 -29.51
C ASP A 500 -23.56 -0.85 -29.09
N MET A 501 -22.98 -1.08 -27.89
CA MET A 501 -21.83 -0.35 -27.37
C MET A 501 -20.93 -1.29 -26.56
N ALA A 502 -19.62 -1.00 -26.55
CA ALA A 502 -18.66 -1.66 -25.65
C ALA A 502 -17.70 -0.64 -25.04
N MET A 503 -17.13 -1.00 -23.89
CA MET A 503 -16.23 -0.11 -23.19
C MET A 503 -14.93 -0.84 -22.86
N PHE A 504 -13.80 -0.12 -23.01
CA PHE A 504 -12.45 -0.62 -22.73
C PHE A 504 -11.71 0.28 -21.77
N GLY A 505 -10.78 -0.29 -21.03
CA GLY A 505 -9.94 0.43 -20.08
C GLY A 505 -8.78 -0.46 -19.63
N LYS A 506 -8.28 -0.23 -18.44
CA LYS A 506 -7.22 -1.02 -17.81
C LYS A 506 -6.09 -1.42 -18.76
N ALA A 507 -6.15 -2.62 -19.36
CA ALA A 507 -5.14 -3.15 -20.28
C ALA A 507 -4.86 -2.23 -21.49
N LEU A 508 -5.85 -1.44 -21.92
CA LEU A 508 -5.74 -0.58 -23.10
C LEU A 508 -4.56 0.41 -23.01
N GLY A 509 -4.27 0.94 -21.81
CA GLY A 509 -3.23 1.95 -21.61
C GLY A 509 -1.92 1.42 -20.98
N ASN A 510 -1.83 0.16 -20.64
CA ASN A 510 -0.71 -0.45 -19.93
C ASN A 510 -0.19 0.41 -18.75
N GLY A 511 -1.09 0.86 -17.89
CA GLY A 511 -0.79 1.71 -16.71
C GLY A 511 -1.07 3.19 -16.91
N PHE A 512 -1.19 3.68 -18.15
CA PHE A 512 -1.60 5.04 -18.43
C PHE A 512 -3.13 5.16 -18.46
N ALA A 513 -3.63 6.33 -18.03
CA ALA A 513 -5.06 6.56 -17.88
C ALA A 513 -5.72 6.80 -19.24
N ILE A 514 -6.45 5.81 -19.74
CA ILE A 514 -7.27 5.88 -20.95
C ILE A 514 -8.42 4.88 -20.86
N THR A 515 -9.60 5.30 -21.29
CA THR A 515 -10.77 4.44 -21.51
C THR A 515 -11.45 4.83 -22.81
N ALA A 516 -12.08 3.85 -23.45
CA ALA A 516 -12.81 4.04 -24.69
C ALA A 516 -14.23 3.49 -24.54
N THR A 517 -15.19 4.21 -25.09
CA THR A 517 -16.57 3.77 -25.34
C THR A 517 -16.76 3.77 -26.85
N ILE A 518 -16.95 2.58 -27.43
CA ILE A 518 -17.22 2.42 -28.87
C ILE A 518 -18.64 1.96 -29.09
N GLY A 519 -19.19 2.20 -30.27
CA GLY A 519 -20.55 1.75 -30.55
C GLY A 519 -21.02 2.02 -31.97
N ARG A 520 -22.20 1.47 -32.30
CA ARG A 520 -22.89 1.66 -33.55
C ARG A 520 -23.27 3.13 -33.73
N ARG A 521 -23.19 3.66 -34.93
CA ARG A 521 -23.47 5.06 -35.25
C ARG A 521 -24.86 5.49 -34.78
N GLU A 522 -25.85 4.67 -35.00
CA GLU A 522 -27.25 4.94 -34.62
C GLU A 522 -27.47 5.17 -33.12
N VAL A 523 -26.62 4.59 -32.29
CA VAL A 523 -26.62 4.81 -30.82
C VAL A 523 -25.67 5.96 -30.45
N MET A 524 -24.46 5.97 -31.01
CA MET A 524 -23.42 6.93 -30.61
C MET A 524 -23.73 8.37 -31.02
N GLU A 525 -24.48 8.59 -32.11
CA GLU A 525 -24.94 9.93 -32.55
C GLU A 525 -25.78 10.65 -31.50
N ALA A 526 -26.45 9.90 -30.59
CA ALA A 526 -27.18 10.49 -29.47
C ALA A 526 -26.28 11.30 -28.52
N ALA A 527 -24.97 11.06 -28.54
CA ALA A 527 -24.00 11.86 -27.79
C ALA A 527 -24.02 13.35 -28.18
N GLN A 528 -24.42 13.69 -29.41
CA GLN A 528 -24.50 15.07 -29.89
C GLN A 528 -25.70 15.84 -29.31
N SER A 529 -26.72 15.14 -28.83
CA SER A 529 -27.92 15.72 -28.21
C SER A 529 -27.79 15.90 -26.68
N THR A 530 -26.66 15.50 -26.09
CA THR A 530 -26.38 15.60 -24.63
C THR A 530 -25.00 16.15 -24.38
N PHE A 531 -24.87 16.92 -23.30
CA PHE A 531 -23.57 17.51 -22.92
C PHE A 531 -22.66 16.49 -22.24
N ILE A 532 -21.62 16.06 -22.97
CA ILE A 532 -20.57 15.14 -22.48
C ILE A 532 -19.24 15.75 -22.87
N SER A 533 -18.53 16.36 -21.89
CA SER A 533 -17.29 17.09 -22.14
C SER A 533 -16.42 17.16 -20.88
N SER A 534 -15.11 17.07 -21.04
CA SER A 534 -14.13 17.30 -19.98
C SER A 534 -12.79 17.72 -20.57
N THR A 535 -12.11 18.65 -19.88
CA THR A 535 -10.83 19.22 -20.30
C THR A 535 -9.75 18.16 -20.51
N PHE A 536 -9.52 17.30 -19.53
CA PHE A 536 -8.44 16.32 -19.59
C PHE A 536 -8.71 15.08 -20.46
N TRP A 537 -9.89 14.97 -21.04
CA TRP A 537 -10.13 13.93 -22.05
C TRP A 537 -9.45 14.24 -23.40
N THR A 538 -8.91 15.45 -23.57
CA THR A 538 -8.23 15.92 -24.77
C THR A 538 -6.69 15.89 -24.67
N GLU A 539 -6.12 15.31 -23.61
CA GLU A 539 -4.68 15.16 -23.47
C GLU A 539 -4.14 14.02 -24.35
N ARG A 540 -2.86 14.11 -24.76
CA ARG A 540 -2.25 13.20 -25.74
C ARG A 540 -1.67 11.92 -25.15
N ILE A 541 -1.26 11.90 -23.88
CA ILE A 541 -0.57 10.77 -23.25
C ILE A 541 -1.41 9.50 -23.32
N GLY A 542 -2.70 9.59 -22.94
CA GLY A 542 -3.61 8.43 -22.93
C GLY A 542 -3.73 7.77 -24.30
N PRO A 543 -4.15 8.49 -25.36
CA PRO A 543 -4.22 7.93 -26.72
C PRO A 543 -2.88 7.42 -27.26
N THR A 544 -1.78 8.14 -27.02
CA THR A 544 -0.43 7.69 -27.43
C THR A 544 -0.06 6.36 -26.77
N ALA A 545 -0.25 6.26 -25.46
CA ALA A 545 0.03 5.03 -24.70
C ALA A 545 -0.82 3.86 -25.21
N ALA A 546 -2.12 4.10 -25.46
CA ALA A 546 -3.03 3.08 -25.97
C ALA A 546 -2.62 2.58 -27.36
N LEU A 547 -2.30 3.47 -28.30
CA LEU A 547 -1.85 3.10 -29.64
C LEU A 547 -0.58 2.24 -29.59
N LYS A 548 0.42 2.65 -28.78
CA LYS A 548 1.66 1.87 -28.65
C LYS A 548 1.43 0.55 -27.93
N THR A 549 0.57 0.53 -26.93
CA THR A 549 0.18 -0.69 -26.21
C THR A 549 -0.48 -1.68 -27.16
N LEU A 550 -1.41 -1.24 -28.00
CA LEU A 550 -2.08 -2.10 -29.01
C LEU A 550 -1.08 -2.64 -30.05
N GLU A 551 -0.15 -1.80 -30.52
CA GLU A 551 0.91 -2.22 -31.45
C GLU A 551 1.79 -3.34 -30.86
N VAL A 552 2.22 -3.18 -29.60
CA VAL A 552 3.02 -4.20 -28.90
C VAL A 552 2.21 -5.46 -28.66
N MET A 553 0.97 -5.32 -28.20
CA MET A 553 0.07 -6.46 -27.96
C MET A 553 -0.13 -7.29 -29.24
N GLU A 554 -0.39 -6.65 -30.36
CA GLU A 554 -0.60 -7.31 -31.66
C GLU A 554 0.65 -8.06 -32.10
N ARG A 555 1.81 -7.40 -32.07
CA ARG A 555 3.10 -7.98 -32.45
C ARG A 555 3.46 -9.20 -31.58
N GLU A 556 3.23 -9.09 -30.28
CA GLU A 556 3.65 -10.12 -29.32
C GLU A 556 2.56 -11.17 -29.03
N LYS A 557 1.35 -10.96 -29.52
CA LYS A 557 0.16 -11.77 -29.18
C LYS A 557 -0.01 -11.92 -27.65
N SER A 558 0.07 -10.82 -26.95
CA SER A 558 0.10 -10.78 -25.49
C SER A 558 -1.10 -11.49 -24.86
N TRP A 559 -2.30 -11.40 -25.46
CA TRP A 559 -3.53 -12.07 -25.00
C TRP A 559 -3.38 -13.59 -24.97
N GLU A 560 -2.68 -14.21 -25.97
CA GLU A 560 -2.41 -15.65 -25.98
C GLU A 560 -1.47 -16.03 -24.84
N LYS A 561 -0.38 -15.25 -24.66
CA LYS A 561 0.62 -15.49 -23.60
C LYS A 561 0.01 -15.39 -22.20
N ILE A 562 -0.68 -14.29 -21.88
CA ILE A 562 -1.23 -14.09 -20.54
C ILE A 562 -2.37 -15.08 -20.21
N THR A 563 -3.15 -15.49 -21.20
CA THR A 563 -4.18 -16.52 -21.06
C THR A 563 -3.54 -17.89 -20.77
N ALA A 564 -2.51 -18.26 -21.54
CA ALA A 564 -1.76 -19.51 -21.31
C ALA A 564 -1.10 -19.53 -19.92
N THR A 565 -0.47 -18.42 -19.52
CA THR A 565 0.10 -18.23 -18.17
C THR A 565 -0.96 -18.42 -17.09
N GLY A 566 -2.14 -17.83 -17.24
CA GLY A 566 -3.22 -17.97 -16.28
C GLY A 566 -3.75 -19.40 -16.16
N HIS A 567 -3.85 -20.15 -17.28
CA HIS A 567 -4.21 -21.56 -17.25
C HIS A 567 -3.14 -22.43 -16.55
N ASP A 568 -1.86 -22.14 -16.79
CA ASP A 568 -0.77 -22.84 -16.10
C ASP A 568 -0.80 -22.60 -14.60
N ILE A 569 -1.01 -21.36 -14.17
CA ILE A 569 -1.14 -20.98 -12.76
C ILE A 569 -2.30 -21.73 -12.09
N ARG A 570 -3.49 -21.78 -12.73
CA ARG A 570 -4.65 -22.55 -12.21
C ARG A 570 -4.34 -24.03 -12.05
N ARG A 571 -3.75 -24.62 -13.07
CA ARG A 571 -3.36 -26.04 -13.05
C ARG A 571 -2.40 -26.32 -11.90
N ARG A 572 -1.40 -25.48 -11.70
CA ARG A 572 -0.39 -25.64 -10.64
C ARG A 572 -0.96 -25.36 -9.25
N TRP A 573 -1.86 -24.40 -9.08
CA TRP A 573 -2.59 -24.23 -7.81
C TRP A 573 -3.40 -25.48 -7.46
N GLN A 574 -4.07 -26.11 -8.43
CA GLN A 574 -4.81 -27.34 -8.19
C GLN A 574 -3.89 -28.48 -7.78
N GLN A 575 -2.77 -28.64 -8.49
CA GLN A 575 -1.77 -29.67 -8.14
C GLN A 575 -1.20 -29.46 -6.74
N LEU A 576 -0.95 -28.21 -6.36
CA LEU A 576 -0.45 -27.88 -5.04
C LEU A 576 -1.51 -28.14 -3.94
N ALA A 577 -2.76 -27.78 -4.20
CA ALA A 577 -3.88 -28.06 -3.31
C ALA A 577 -4.06 -29.58 -3.12
N ASP A 578 -4.04 -30.35 -4.20
CA ASP A 578 -4.15 -31.81 -4.16
C ASP A 578 -2.99 -32.44 -3.36
N LYS A 579 -1.75 -31.95 -3.54
CA LYS A 579 -0.56 -32.37 -2.79
C LYS A 579 -0.75 -32.21 -1.28
N HIS A 580 -1.35 -31.14 -0.84
CA HIS A 580 -1.57 -30.80 0.58
C HIS A 580 -2.96 -31.17 1.08
N GLY A 581 -3.78 -31.86 0.28
CA GLY A 581 -5.14 -32.29 0.67
C GLY A 581 -6.11 -31.14 0.92
N LEU A 582 -5.90 -29.99 0.27
CA LEU A 582 -6.74 -28.81 0.38
C LEU A 582 -7.78 -28.77 -0.74
N SER A 583 -8.99 -28.31 -0.43
CA SER A 583 -10.04 -28.09 -1.43
C SER A 583 -10.06 -26.63 -1.84
N ILE A 584 -9.86 -26.34 -3.13
CA ILE A 584 -9.90 -24.98 -3.67
C ILE A 584 -10.95 -24.85 -4.78
N GLU A 585 -11.41 -23.64 -5.01
CA GLU A 585 -12.29 -23.29 -6.12
C GLU A 585 -11.69 -22.13 -6.90
N HIS A 586 -11.54 -22.29 -8.22
CA HIS A 586 -11.02 -21.25 -9.10
C HIS A 586 -12.11 -20.30 -9.57
N TRP A 587 -11.75 -19.03 -9.75
CA TRP A 587 -12.64 -18.00 -10.28
C TRP A 587 -11.90 -16.99 -11.17
N GLY A 588 -12.66 -16.14 -11.86
CA GLY A 588 -12.13 -15.08 -12.74
C GLY A 588 -11.80 -15.58 -14.15
N LEU A 589 -11.33 -14.68 -15.02
CA LEU A 589 -10.77 -15.02 -16.33
C LEU A 589 -9.41 -15.72 -16.17
N PRO A 590 -8.94 -16.52 -17.15
CA PRO A 590 -7.61 -17.11 -17.07
C PRO A 590 -6.50 -16.10 -16.76
N ALA A 591 -6.45 -14.99 -17.51
CA ALA A 591 -5.46 -13.93 -17.28
C ALA A 591 -5.68 -13.10 -16.01
N LEU A 592 -6.81 -13.24 -15.33
CA LEU A 592 -7.18 -12.56 -14.07
C LEU A 592 -7.70 -13.59 -13.07
N THR A 593 -6.90 -14.59 -12.82
CA THR A 593 -7.32 -15.78 -12.08
C THR A 593 -7.16 -15.64 -10.58
N GLY A 594 -8.02 -16.33 -9.85
CA GLY A 594 -7.93 -16.48 -8.41
C GLY A 594 -8.43 -17.83 -7.93
N PHE A 595 -8.23 -18.09 -6.66
CA PHE A 595 -8.77 -19.27 -5.98
C PHE A 595 -9.28 -18.91 -4.58
N THR A 596 -10.15 -19.75 -4.07
CA THR A 596 -10.64 -19.68 -2.68
C THR A 596 -10.47 -21.07 -2.06
N ILE A 597 -9.88 -21.14 -0.89
CA ILE A 597 -9.81 -22.38 -0.10
C ILE A 597 -11.19 -22.58 0.54
N LYS A 598 -11.78 -23.79 0.36
CA LYS A 598 -13.08 -24.14 0.91
C LYS A 598 -12.95 -24.47 2.40
N SER A 599 -12.90 -23.44 3.23
CA SER A 599 -12.78 -23.50 4.69
C SER A 599 -13.47 -22.31 5.33
N GLU A 600 -13.92 -22.45 6.56
CA GLU A 600 -14.40 -21.33 7.37
C GLU A 600 -13.28 -20.29 7.65
N SER A 601 -12.03 -20.74 7.66
CA SER A 601 -10.84 -19.91 7.86
C SER A 601 -10.29 -19.28 6.56
N ALA A 602 -11.00 -19.33 5.44
CA ALA A 602 -10.51 -18.89 4.11
C ALA A 602 -9.89 -17.49 4.11
N LEU A 603 -10.46 -16.55 4.86
CA LEU A 603 -9.93 -15.17 4.95
C LEU A 603 -8.62 -15.09 5.74
N ALA A 604 -8.49 -15.88 6.82
CA ALA A 604 -7.26 -16.00 7.59
C ALA A 604 -6.17 -16.68 6.74
N TYR A 605 -6.50 -17.72 5.95
CA TYR A 605 -5.55 -18.34 5.03
C TYR A 605 -5.10 -17.40 3.91
N LYS A 606 -6.01 -16.58 3.36
CA LYS A 606 -5.62 -15.52 2.43
C LYS A 606 -4.59 -14.56 3.07
N THR A 607 -4.80 -14.19 4.33
CA THR A 607 -3.89 -13.31 5.08
C THR A 607 -2.55 -13.99 5.31
N LEU A 608 -2.55 -15.27 5.69
CA LEU A 608 -1.33 -16.07 5.89
C LEU A 608 -0.53 -16.21 4.58
N ILE A 609 -1.19 -16.48 3.46
CA ILE A 609 -0.54 -16.50 2.14
C ILE A 609 0.14 -15.16 1.87
N THR A 610 -0.57 -14.05 2.06
CA THR A 610 -0.02 -12.72 1.81
C THR A 610 1.18 -12.43 2.72
N GLN A 611 1.10 -12.75 4.00
CA GLN A 611 2.17 -12.56 4.98
C GLN A 611 3.43 -13.36 4.63
N GLU A 612 3.29 -14.66 4.43
CA GLU A 612 4.43 -15.54 4.21
C GLU A 612 5.08 -15.33 2.84
N MET A 613 4.28 -15.02 1.81
CA MET A 613 4.81 -14.69 0.50
C MET A 613 5.53 -13.33 0.48
N LEU A 614 5.03 -12.33 1.24
CA LEU A 614 5.72 -11.05 1.40
C LEU A 614 7.11 -11.22 2.02
N LYS A 615 7.25 -12.06 3.06
CA LYS A 615 8.54 -12.40 3.68
C LYS A 615 9.54 -13.04 2.69
N LYS A 616 9.02 -13.68 1.64
CA LYS A 616 9.80 -14.33 0.58
C LYS A 616 10.02 -13.45 -0.66
N GLY A 617 9.67 -12.16 -0.59
CA GLY A 617 9.86 -11.18 -1.66
C GLY A 617 8.79 -11.22 -2.75
N TYR A 618 7.60 -11.73 -2.47
CA TYR A 618 6.47 -11.72 -3.40
C TYR A 618 5.33 -10.84 -2.89
N LEU A 619 4.83 -9.95 -3.75
CA LEU A 619 3.51 -9.36 -3.57
C LEU A 619 2.50 -10.40 -4.07
N ALA A 620 1.92 -11.17 -3.18
CA ALA A 620 1.03 -12.27 -3.53
C ALA A 620 -0.16 -12.35 -2.57
N SER A 621 -1.23 -12.96 -3.03
CA SER A 621 -2.43 -13.27 -2.28
C SER A 621 -3.10 -14.51 -2.90
N ASN A 622 -4.43 -14.57 -2.93
CA ASN A 622 -5.19 -15.66 -3.56
C ASN A 622 -5.62 -15.34 -5.01
N SER A 623 -4.96 -14.40 -5.68
CA SER A 623 -5.21 -14.07 -7.09
C SER A 623 -3.94 -13.61 -7.79
N VAL A 624 -3.83 -13.94 -9.08
CA VAL A 624 -2.75 -13.49 -9.96
C VAL A 624 -3.36 -12.90 -11.23
N TYR A 625 -3.00 -11.67 -11.54
CA TYR A 625 -3.31 -11.03 -12.80
C TYR A 625 -2.07 -11.13 -13.70
N ALA A 626 -2.14 -12.00 -14.70
CA ALA A 626 -1.00 -12.34 -15.53
C ALA A 626 -0.53 -11.16 -16.39
N CYS A 627 0.78 -11.04 -16.55
CA CYS A 627 1.42 -10.14 -17.51
C CYS A 627 2.48 -10.90 -18.33
N THR A 628 2.94 -10.31 -19.41
CA THR A 628 3.93 -10.94 -20.32
C THR A 628 5.30 -11.17 -19.66
N GLU A 629 5.58 -10.47 -18.56
CA GLU A 629 6.83 -10.57 -17.79
C GLU A 629 6.80 -11.70 -16.73
N HIS A 630 5.69 -12.40 -16.54
CA HIS A 630 5.62 -13.61 -15.73
C HIS A 630 6.23 -14.79 -16.49
N SER A 631 7.57 -14.84 -16.52
CA SER A 631 8.32 -15.93 -17.12
C SER A 631 8.16 -17.24 -16.35
N ASN A 632 8.56 -18.36 -16.96
CA ASN A 632 8.53 -19.66 -16.29
C ASN A 632 9.34 -19.65 -14.99
N ASP A 633 10.53 -19.03 -14.98
CA ASP A 633 11.37 -18.93 -13.79
C ASP A 633 10.68 -18.15 -12.65
N VAL A 634 9.96 -17.07 -12.98
CA VAL A 634 9.16 -16.30 -12.01
C VAL A 634 8.04 -17.15 -11.43
N ILE A 635 7.34 -17.89 -12.29
CA ILE A 635 6.23 -18.75 -11.90
C ILE A 635 6.74 -19.92 -11.05
N ASP A 636 7.85 -20.54 -11.45
CA ASP A 636 8.46 -21.66 -10.71
C ASP A 636 8.86 -21.21 -9.30
N GLY A 637 9.58 -20.10 -9.17
CA GLY A 637 9.96 -19.54 -7.87
C GLY A 637 8.75 -19.17 -6.99
N TYR A 638 7.68 -18.66 -7.59
CA TYR A 638 6.43 -18.38 -6.88
C TYR A 638 5.81 -19.67 -6.30
N PHE A 639 5.72 -20.75 -7.09
CA PHE A 639 5.14 -22.00 -6.62
C PHE A 639 6.02 -22.72 -5.60
N ASP A 640 7.35 -22.67 -5.73
CA ASP A 640 8.28 -23.18 -4.73
C ASP A 640 8.10 -22.45 -3.38
N ALA A 641 7.92 -21.12 -3.42
CA ALA A 641 7.64 -20.34 -2.23
C ALA A 641 6.26 -20.66 -1.63
N LEU A 642 5.23 -20.81 -2.46
CA LEU A 642 3.85 -21.06 -2.04
C LEU A 642 3.65 -22.47 -1.47
N ASP A 643 4.43 -23.46 -1.90
CA ASP A 643 4.34 -24.84 -1.43
C ASP A 643 4.48 -24.94 0.10
N THR A 644 5.45 -24.23 0.67
CA THR A 644 5.63 -24.18 2.13
C THR A 644 4.44 -23.56 2.86
N VAL A 645 3.78 -22.57 2.24
CA VAL A 645 2.61 -21.92 2.84
C VAL A 645 1.38 -22.81 2.82
N PHE A 646 1.19 -23.59 1.73
CA PHE A 646 0.13 -24.59 1.64
C PHE A 646 0.34 -25.72 2.68
N GLY A 647 1.60 -26.07 2.99
CA GLY A 647 1.92 -26.97 4.09
C GLY A 647 1.45 -26.44 5.46
N LEU A 648 1.67 -25.15 5.74
CA LEU A 648 1.16 -24.52 6.96
C LEU A 648 -0.37 -24.50 7.03
N ILE A 649 -1.04 -24.25 5.90
CA ILE A 649 -2.51 -24.29 5.82
C ILE A 649 -3.02 -25.73 6.06
N GLN A 650 -2.35 -26.73 5.51
CA GLN A 650 -2.67 -28.15 5.80
C GLN A 650 -2.59 -28.46 7.29
N GLU A 651 -1.55 -27.98 7.98
CA GLU A 651 -1.44 -28.12 9.44
C GLU A 651 -2.61 -27.46 10.17
N CYS A 652 -3.08 -26.30 9.68
CA CYS A 652 -4.24 -25.61 10.26
C CYS A 652 -5.53 -26.40 10.05
N GLU A 653 -5.75 -26.99 8.88
CA GLU A 653 -6.90 -27.88 8.64
C GLU A 653 -6.84 -29.16 9.49
N GLN A 654 -5.66 -29.53 9.99
CA GLN A 654 -5.44 -30.63 10.93
C GLN A 654 -5.52 -30.22 12.41
N GLY A 655 -5.85 -28.96 12.70
CA GLY A 655 -6.14 -28.46 14.06
C GLY A 655 -5.13 -27.48 14.64
N ARG A 656 -4.12 -27.02 13.87
CA ARG A 656 -3.25 -25.91 14.28
C ARG A 656 -4.04 -24.60 14.17
N ASP A 657 -3.97 -23.76 15.20
CA ASP A 657 -4.63 -22.44 15.16
C ASP A 657 -3.93 -21.51 14.18
N VAL A 658 -4.62 -21.09 13.10
CA VAL A 658 -4.10 -20.14 12.11
C VAL A 658 -3.75 -18.79 12.72
N MET A 659 -4.47 -18.38 13.78
CA MET A 659 -4.19 -17.09 14.45
C MET A 659 -2.81 -17.08 15.13
N SER A 660 -2.29 -18.22 15.52
CA SER A 660 -0.93 -18.35 16.08
C SER A 660 0.18 -18.16 15.04
N LEU A 661 -0.16 -18.17 13.76
CA LEU A 661 0.78 -17.97 12.64
C LEU A 661 0.75 -16.55 12.07
N LEU A 662 -0.26 -15.76 12.41
CA LEU A 662 -0.40 -14.41 11.89
C LEU A 662 0.32 -13.40 12.80
N ASP A 663 1.15 -12.55 12.18
CA ASP A 663 1.88 -11.46 12.86
C ASP A 663 0.99 -10.21 13.07
N GLY A 664 -0.26 -10.25 12.62
CA GLY A 664 -1.20 -9.13 12.70
C GLY A 664 -2.65 -9.52 12.44
N PRO A 665 -3.56 -8.56 12.31
CA PRO A 665 -4.98 -8.85 12.11
C PRO A 665 -5.27 -9.43 10.71
N ILE A 666 -6.38 -10.16 10.61
CA ILE A 666 -6.90 -10.69 9.34
C ILE A 666 -7.25 -9.54 8.39
N CYS A 667 -6.96 -9.71 7.09
CA CYS A 667 -7.27 -8.74 6.04
C CYS A 667 -8.79 -8.51 5.90
N HIS A 668 -9.16 -7.37 5.29
CA HIS A 668 -10.56 -7.06 5.04
C HIS A 668 -11.10 -7.81 3.82
N ALA A 669 -12.36 -8.25 3.90
CA ALA A 669 -13.07 -8.93 2.80
C ALA A 669 -13.97 -8.00 1.98
N GLY A 670 -14.33 -6.82 2.50
CA GLY A 670 -15.28 -5.91 1.89
C GLY A 670 -15.02 -4.44 2.23
N PHE A 671 -15.96 -3.57 1.89
CA PHE A 671 -15.86 -2.16 2.24
C PHE A 671 -16.06 -1.95 3.75
N LYS A 672 -15.04 -1.39 4.41
CA LYS A 672 -15.09 -0.95 5.80
C LYS A 672 -14.53 0.46 5.93
N ARG A 673 -15.09 1.26 6.84
CA ARG A 673 -14.47 2.54 7.23
C ARG A 673 -13.14 2.24 7.91
N LEU A 674 -12.13 3.06 7.65
CA LEU A 674 -10.80 2.91 8.26
C LEU A 674 -10.60 3.85 9.46
N ASN A 675 -11.47 4.85 9.62
CA ASN A 675 -11.41 5.85 10.69
C ASN A 675 -12.80 6.06 11.28
#